data_d7978562a86a0ee6e077c35672a784ca
#
_entry.id   d7978562a86a0ee6e077c35672a784ca
#
_cell.length_a   1.000
_cell.length_b   1.000
_cell.length_c   1.000
_cell.angle_alpha   90.00
_cell.angle_beta   90.00
_cell.angle_gamma   90.00
#
_symmetry.space_group_name_H-M   'P 1'
#
loop_
_entity.id
_entity.type
_entity.pdbx_description
1 polymer ?
#
loop_
_entity_poly.entity_id
_entity_poly.type
_entity_poly.pdbx_seq_one_letter_code
_entity_poly.pdbx_strand_id
1 'polypeptide(L)'
;MPYKPEDYKFVKYLWEDDVADKLDPIENLVYRSNKLGEDQRITNTGGGNTSAKLMGKDPLTGEEVEVLWVKGSGGDLRTSKKENFSSLYQDKLNALDSTYQSFVDKGYKSAGEDRMVGMFKHCNFCLNPRASSIDTPLHSMISEKHVDHLHPNAVISVASCKDQKALTEVIWGGKLAYVPWMRPGWEAAKLCEDTYAENPDIWGILLGQHGHTNWSNESKSCYETSLWVIETAARYIEEHDKGEMTFGGQKHSSLDGYSSKALLTKFLPVARGMLSNKVKFIGTVQNDEATLRFVNSVDAPRLAELGTSCPDHFLRTKIKPLYIDFNPEQDDVDTLIVKFEQGLEKYREDYTAYYNACKRDDSPAMRDPSPTVILIPGVGMVAWGKNKSESRVTAEFYNCAIEVMRGAEAISEYTALPAQEAFDIEYWALEEAKLQRMPAEKTLARDVVVVIGAGDGIGKATAHRVAREGAHVVCADLNLDNAKATAKELTDIYGQGIGVAGSGISACGPAIALAVDITRRETVEAMLADVVIAYGGIDKVIVTAGVFIAEGSDLAKNDKVFELSFGVNVKGGYIVASEAQKIWENQGLKGAMVLTTSVNAAVSKKGSLAYDTSKAAANHLMRELAVTLSPLINVNALAPATVVQGSNMFPRDRVISSLSKYDIAFADSESTESLRNKLAQFYAQRTLTKQPITPEDQAEAAYLLVSGQLSKTTGQVISVDGGLHEAFLR
;
A
#
# COMPACT_ATOMS: atom_id res chain seq x y z
N MET A 1 -21.04 -31.18 11.80
CA MET A 1 -19.67 -30.67 12.03
C MET A 1 -19.16 -31.10 13.40
N PRO A 2 -17.86 -31.46 13.57
CA PRO A 2 -17.29 -31.89 14.84
C PRO A 2 -17.21 -30.77 15.90
N TYR A 3 -17.10 -29.49 15.45
CA TYR A 3 -17.01 -28.35 16.34
C TYR A 3 -18.31 -27.54 16.37
N LYS A 4 -18.69 -27.06 17.57
CA LYS A 4 -19.73 -26.05 17.73
C LYS A 4 -19.15 -24.65 17.58
N PRO A 5 -19.94 -23.60 17.31
CA PRO A 5 -19.46 -22.23 17.17
C PRO A 5 -18.54 -21.75 18.30
N GLU A 6 -18.82 -22.13 19.54
CA GLU A 6 -18.03 -21.79 20.73
C GLU A 6 -16.70 -22.55 20.87
N ASP A 7 -16.50 -23.63 20.10
CA ASP A 7 -15.31 -24.48 20.18
C ASP A 7 -14.15 -23.97 19.29
N TYR A 8 -14.44 -23.05 18.35
CA TYR A 8 -13.42 -22.49 17.46
C TYR A 8 -12.48 -21.54 18.22
N LYS A 9 -11.17 -21.81 18.18
CA LYS A 9 -10.12 -21.07 18.87
C LYS A 9 -9.23 -20.27 17.91
N PHE A 10 -8.95 -20.85 16.74
CA PHE A 10 -7.98 -20.32 15.78
C PHE A 10 -8.62 -19.58 14.61
N VAL A 11 -9.92 -19.77 14.38
CA VAL A 11 -10.73 -18.99 13.44
C VAL A 11 -11.98 -18.47 14.13
N LYS A 12 -12.58 -17.41 13.58
CA LYS A 12 -13.82 -16.85 14.12
C LYS A 12 -15.04 -17.45 13.44
N TYR A 13 -15.99 -17.92 14.20
CA TYR A 13 -17.31 -18.28 13.68
C TYR A 13 -18.17 -17.01 13.57
N LEU A 14 -18.45 -16.56 12.34
CA LEU A 14 -19.11 -15.28 12.06
C LEU A 14 -20.48 -15.43 11.36
N TRP A 15 -20.98 -16.64 11.21
CA TRP A 15 -22.27 -16.89 10.57
C TRP A 15 -23.43 -16.54 11.50
N GLU A 16 -24.41 -15.81 10.99
CA GLU A 16 -25.63 -15.38 11.68
C GLU A 16 -26.85 -15.85 10.89
N ASP A 17 -27.57 -16.86 11.43
CA ASP A 17 -28.73 -17.47 10.76
C ASP A 17 -29.83 -16.43 10.48
N ASP A 18 -30.14 -15.56 11.45
CA ASP A 18 -31.14 -14.50 11.31
C ASP A 18 -30.86 -13.51 10.15
N VAL A 19 -29.61 -13.39 9.71
CA VAL A 19 -29.20 -12.59 8.57
C VAL A 19 -29.25 -13.44 7.30
N ALA A 20 -28.59 -14.61 7.32
CA ALA A 20 -28.42 -15.48 6.16
C ALA A 20 -29.74 -15.98 5.57
N ASP A 21 -30.74 -16.29 6.44
CA ASP A 21 -32.06 -16.83 6.04
C ASP A 21 -32.94 -15.80 5.29
N LYS A 22 -32.59 -14.51 5.34
CA LYS A 22 -33.33 -13.44 4.67
C LYS A 22 -32.78 -13.07 3.30
N LEU A 23 -31.61 -13.60 2.94
CA LEU A 23 -30.91 -13.27 1.72
C LEU A 23 -31.35 -14.15 0.55
N ASP A 24 -31.38 -13.57 -0.63
CA ASP A 24 -31.53 -14.37 -1.83
C ASP A 24 -30.28 -15.26 -2.04
N PRO A 25 -30.35 -16.30 -2.90
CA PRO A 25 -29.21 -17.21 -3.07
C PRO A 25 -27.89 -16.56 -3.50
N ILE A 26 -27.93 -15.47 -4.27
CA ILE A 26 -26.72 -14.74 -4.71
C ILE A 26 -26.21 -13.87 -3.56
N GLU A 27 -27.11 -13.18 -2.87
CA GLU A 27 -26.76 -12.39 -1.67
C GLU A 27 -26.18 -13.30 -0.58
N ASN A 28 -26.69 -14.50 -0.41
CA ASN A 28 -26.16 -15.49 0.52
C ASN A 28 -24.74 -15.96 0.13
N LEU A 29 -24.45 -16.15 -1.16
CA LEU A 29 -23.09 -16.43 -1.65
C LEU A 29 -22.14 -15.26 -1.32
N VAL A 30 -22.57 -14.02 -1.54
CA VAL A 30 -21.79 -12.82 -1.19
C VAL A 30 -21.55 -12.76 0.32
N TYR A 31 -22.59 -13.00 1.12
CA TYR A 31 -22.51 -13.02 2.57
C TYR A 31 -21.49 -14.07 3.07
N ARG A 32 -21.58 -15.33 2.58
CA ARG A 32 -20.60 -16.37 2.90
C ARG A 32 -19.19 -15.95 2.58
N SER A 33 -18.99 -15.36 1.40
CA SER A 33 -17.68 -14.87 0.95
C SER A 33 -17.11 -13.78 1.89
N ASN A 34 -17.96 -12.81 2.28
CA ASN A 34 -17.54 -11.76 3.19
C ASN A 34 -17.19 -12.31 4.58
N LYS A 35 -17.99 -13.26 5.11
CA LYS A 35 -17.71 -13.89 6.41
C LYS A 35 -16.42 -14.72 6.40
N LEU A 36 -16.07 -15.39 5.30
CA LEU A 36 -14.80 -16.08 5.13
C LEU A 36 -13.64 -15.09 5.00
N GLY A 37 -13.80 -14.00 4.25
CA GLY A 37 -12.75 -13.01 4.04
C GLY A 37 -12.51 -12.05 5.22
N GLU A 38 -13.42 -11.96 6.19
CA GLU A 38 -13.31 -11.08 7.35
C GLU A 38 -12.19 -11.52 8.31
N ASP A 39 -11.90 -12.81 8.39
CA ASP A 39 -10.79 -13.37 9.17
C ASP A 39 -9.63 -13.76 8.25
N GLN A 40 -8.52 -13.02 8.31
CA GLN A 40 -7.34 -13.25 7.47
C GLN A 40 -6.61 -14.58 7.74
N ARG A 41 -6.94 -15.26 8.84
CA ARG A 41 -6.46 -16.63 9.10
C ARG A 41 -7.17 -17.66 8.22
N ILE A 42 -8.33 -17.31 7.64
CA ILE A 42 -9.11 -18.14 6.71
C ILE A 42 -8.61 -17.98 5.28
N THR A 43 -8.28 -16.74 4.88
CA THR A 43 -7.69 -16.47 3.55
C THR A 43 -6.93 -15.15 3.58
N ASN A 44 -5.86 -15.09 2.81
CA ASN A 44 -5.06 -13.87 2.65
C ASN A 44 -5.75 -12.84 1.73
N THR A 45 -5.23 -11.64 1.70
CA THR A 45 -5.74 -10.53 0.88
C THR A 45 -5.79 -10.91 -0.60
N GLY A 46 -6.98 -10.88 -1.17
CA GLY A 46 -7.22 -11.19 -2.58
C GLY A 46 -7.14 -12.66 -2.97
N GLY A 47 -6.75 -13.54 -2.05
CA GLY A 47 -6.71 -14.98 -2.25
C GLY A 47 -8.07 -15.65 -2.11
N GLY A 48 -8.14 -16.89 -2.58
CA GLY A 48 -9.33 -17.72 -2.52
C GLY A 48 -10.51 -17.25 -3.38
N ASN A 49 -11.47 -18.13 -3.55
CA ASN A 49 -12.73 -17.86 -4.23
C ASN A 49 -13.85 -18.80 -3.74
N THR A 50 -15.06 -18.36 -3.94
CA THR A 50 -16.27 -19.04 -3.52
C THR A 50 -17.25 -19.08 -4.68
N SER A 51 -18.12 -20.09 -4.70
CA SER A 51 -19.12 -20.21 -5.76
C SER A 51 -20.43 -20.82 -5.29
N ALA A 52 -21.45 -20.67 -6.14
CA ALA A 52 -22.71 -21.39 -6.04
C ALA A 52 -23.27 -21.71 -7.42
N LYS A 53 -23.79 -22.92 -7.63
CA LYS A 53 -24.59 -23.33 -8.77
C LYS A 53 -26.04 -23.04 -8.48
N LEU A 54 -26.66 -22.15 -9.24
CA LEU A 54 -28.01 -21.66 -9.03
C LEU A 54 -28.82 -21.76 -10.31
N MET A 55 -30.11 -22.09 -10.20
CA MET A 55 -31.02 -22.01 -11.35
C MET A 55 -31.25 -20.55 -11.71
N GLY A 56 -31.13 -20.24 -12.97
CA GLY A 56 -31.37 -18.93 -13.54
C GLY A 56 -32.20 -19.00 -14.81
N LYS A 57 -32.92 -17.92 -15.12
CA LYS A 57 -33.72 -17.83 -16.33
C LYS A 57 -32.88 -17.24 -17.48
N ASP A 58 -32.69 -18.01 -18.54
CA ASP A 58 -31.94 -17.57 -19.71
C ASP A 58 -32.58 -16.29 -20.29
N PRO A 59 -31.81 -15.20 -20.41
CA PRO A 59 -32.34 -13.91 -20.85
C PRO A 59 -32.83 -13.90 -22.32
N LEU A 60 -32.44 -14.87 -23.14
CA LEU A 60 -32.81 -14.95 -24.56
C LEU A 60 -33.95 -15.92 -24.80
N THR A 61 -33.87 -17.12 -24.19
CA THR A 61 -34.86 -18.19 -24.43
C THR A 61 -35.96 -18.22 -23.38
N GLY A 62 -35.69 -17.71 -22.17
CA GLY A 62 -36.59 -17.79 -21.02
C GLY A 62 -36.60 -19.15 -20.34
N GLU A 63 -35.74 -20.08 -20.74
CA GLU A 63 -35.62 -21.42 -20.15
C GLU A 63 -34.87 -21.36 -18.81
N GLU A 64 -35.17 -22.31 -17.93
CA GLU A 64 -34.44 -22.53 -16.67
C GLU A 64 -33.12 -23.22 -16.99
N VAL A 65 -32.00 -22.60 -16.61
CA VAL A 65 -30.64 -23.12 -16.82
C VAL A 65 -29.82 -23.07 -15.52
N GLU A 66 -28.88 -24.00 -15.36
CA GLU A 66 -27.95 -23.94 -14.24
C GLU A 66 -26.82 -22.96 -14.53
N VAL A 67 -26.58 -22.07 -13.56
CA VAL A 67 -25.60 -20.98 -13.67
C VAL A 67 -24.61 -21.09 -12.53
N LEU A 68 -23.33 -21.20 -12.86
CA LEU A 68 -22.25 -21.08 -11.89
C LEU A 68 -21.99 -19.59 -11.60
N TRP A 69 -22.22 -19.18 -10.37
CA TRP A 69 -21.75 -17.90 -9.84
C TRP A 69 -20.44 -18.13 -9.11
N VAL A 70 -19.36 -17.53 -9.57
CA VAL A 70 -18.02 -17.68 -9.00
C VAL A 70 -17.34 -16.33 -8.85
N LYS A 71 -16.64 -16.11 -7.73
CA LYS A 71 -15.89 -14.88 -7.50
C LYS A 71 -14.86 -14.68 -8.61
N GLY A 72 -14.87 -13.49 -9.20
CA GLY A 72 -13.92 -13.10 -10.24
C GLY A 72 -12.50 -12.90 -9.71
N SER A 73 -11.53 -12.96 -10.63
CA SER A 73 -10.12 -12.80 -10.29
C SER A 73 -9.79 -11.43 -9.67
N GLY A 74 -8.88 -11.41 -8.69
CA GLY A 74 -8.25 -10.20 -8.14
C GLY A 74 -9.11 -9.37 -7.19
N GLY A 75 -10.23 -9.88 -6.69
CA GLY A 75 -11.05 -9.25 -5.65
C GLY A 75 -10.82 -9.89 -4.27
N ASP A 76 -10.88 -9.10 -3.21
CA ASP A 76 -10.83 -9.57 -1.83
C ASP A 76 -12.20 -10.14 -1.43
N LEU A 77 -12.23 -11.31 -0.76
CA LEU A 77 -13.48 -11.93 -0.31
C LEU A 77 -14.21 -11.03 0.68
N ARG A 78 -13.50 -10.38 1.59
CA ARG A 78 -14.05 -9.53 2.66
C ARG A 78 -14.94 -8.40 2.15
N THR A 79 -14.59 -7.80 1.01
CA THR A 79 -15.28 -6.63 0.44
C THR A 79 -16.04 -6.96 -0.85
N SER A 80 -16.20 -8.24 -1.15
CA SER A 80 -16.91 -8.67 -2.36
C SER A 80 -18.38 -8.25 -2.34
N LYS A 81 -18.85 -7.86 -3.52
CA LYS A 81 -20.24 -7.53 -3.83
C LYS A 81 -20.68 -8.39 -5.00
N LYS A 82 -21.98 -8.41 -5.32
CA LYS A 82 -22.53 -9.18 -6.46
C LYS A 82 -21.77 -8.94 -7.77
N GLU A 83 -21.34 -7.70 -8.03
CA GLU A 83 -20.60 -7.31 -9.24
C GLU A 83 -19.19 -7.91 -9.29
N ASN A 84 -18.69 -8.46 -8.21
CA ASN A 84 -17.39 -9.14 -8.16
C ASN A 84 -17.49 -10.62 -8.57
N PHE A 85 -18.70 -11.15 -8.79
CA PHE A 85 -18.91 -12.53 -9.22
C PHE A 85 -19.21 -12.59 -10.72
N SER A 86 -18.57 -13.52 -11.41
CA SER A 86 -18.91 -13.90 -12.76
C SER A 86 -20.04 -14.94 -12.73
N SER A 87 -20.94 -14.87 -13.70
CA SER A 87 -22.00 -15.88 -13.88
C SER A 87 -21.80 -16.56 -15.24
N LEU A 88 -21.78 -17.91 -15.23
CA LEU A 88 -21.46 -18.71 -16.40
C LEU A 88 -22.49 -19.85 -16.54
N TYR A 89 -22.87 -20.18 -17.76
CA TYR A 89 -23.66 -21.36 -18.07
C TYR A 89 -22.87 -22.62 -17.71
N GLN A 90 -23.40 -23.46 -16.81
CA GLN A 90 -22.74 -24.67 -16.37
C GLN A 90 -22.55 -25.69 -17.50
N ASP A 91 -23.54 -25.83 -18.36
CA ASP A 91 -23.50 -26.72 -19.52
C ASP A 91 -22.42 -26.33 -20.55
N LYS A 92 -22.21 -25.01 -20.75
CA LYS A 92 -21.17 -24.52 -21.65
C LYS A 92 -19.77 -24.70 -21.04
N LEU A 93 -19.64 -24.56 -19.71
CA LEU A 93 -18.38 -24.87 -19.04
C LEU A 93 -18.05 -26.37 -19.18
N ASN A 94 -19.01 -27.24 -18.94
CA ASN A 94 -18.83 -28.69 -19.08
C ASN A 94 -18.43 -29.07 -20.53
N ALA A 95 -18.99 -28.41 -21.54
CA ALA A 95 -18.65 -28.65 -22.95
C ALA A 95 -17.20 -28.28 -23.31
N LEU A 96 -16.53 -27.45 -22.50
CA LEU A 96 -15.11 -27.09 -22.72
C LEU A 96 -14.14 -28.26 -22.44
N ASP A 97 -14.56 -29.31 -21.76
CA ASP A 97 -13.69 -30.47 -21.46
C ASP A 97 -13.16 -31.12 -22.75
N SER A 98 -14.05 -31.32 -23.73
CA SER A 98 -13.64 -31.83 -25.05
C SER A 98 -12.66 -30.91 -25.77
N THR A 99 -12.77 -29.60 -25.60
CA THR A 99 -11.84 -28.62 -26.14
C THR A 99 -10.47 -28.74 -25.49
N TYR A 100 -10.43 -28.85 -24.18
CA TYR A 100 -9.18 -29.06 -23.44
C TYR A 100 -8.47 -30.35 -23.85
N GLN A 101 -9.20 -31.48 -23.92
CA GLN A 101 -8.65 -32.74 -24.37
C GLN A 101 -8.00 -32.64 -25.74
N SER A 102 -8.59 -31.87 -26.66
CA SER A 102 -8.02 -31.65 -27.98
C SER A 102 -6.67 -30.92 -27.99
N PHE A 103 -6.40 -30.09 -26.95
CA PHE A 103 -5.08 -29.46 -26.77
C PHE A 103 -4.07 -30.44 -26.15
N VAL A 104 -4.49 -31.26 -25.20
CA VAL A 104 -3.66 -32.31 -24.59
C VAL A 104 -3.19 -33.31 -25.65
N ASP A 105 -4.09 -33.77 -26.49
CA ASP A 105 -3.81 -34.72 -27.58
C ASP A 105 -2.79 -34.18 -28.61
N LYS A 106 -2.72 -32.87 -28.78
CA LYS A 106 -1.76 -32.16 -29.62
C LYS A 106 -0.44 -31.81 -28.93
N GLY A 107 -0.27 -32.18 -27.68
CA GLY A 107 0.93 -31.89 -26.86
C GLY A 107 1.05 -30.42 -26.41
N TYR A 108 -0.02 -29.62 -26.48
CA TYR A 108 -0.03 -28.20 -26.08
C TYR A 108 -0.56 -27.96 -24.67
N LYS A 109 -0.16 -28.78 -23.70
CA LYS A 109 -0.70 -28.79 -22.35
C LYS A 109 -0.68 -27.41 -21.68
N SER A 110 0.49 -26.76 -21.62
CA SER A 110 0.64 -25.45 -20.97
C SER A 110 -0.05 -24.31 -21.73
N ALA A 111 0.11 -24.27 -23.05
CA ALA A 111 -0.59 -23.28 -23.90
C ALA A 111 -2.10 -23.57 -23.96
N GLY A 112 -2.52 -24.82 -23.73
CA GLY A 112 -3.92 -25.23 -23.61
C GLY A 112 -4.59 -24.56 -22.41
N GLU A 113 -3.94 -24.58 -21.24
CA GLU A 113 -4.45 -23.95 -20.00
C GLU A 113 -4.77 -22.46 -20.21
N ASP A 114 -3.86 -21.70 -20.78
CA ASP A 114 -4.06 -20.27 -21.01
C ASP A 114 -5.19 -19.99 -22.02
N ARG A 115 -5.35 -20.86 -23.03
CA ARG A 115 -6.47 -20.79 -23.98
C ARG A 115 -7.80 -21.09 -23.31
N MET A 116 -7.84 -22.06 -22.40
CA MET A 116 -9.07 -22.39 -21.65
C MET A 116 -9.60 -21.19 -20.87
N VAL A 117 -8.72 -20.47 -20.16
CA VAL A 117 -9.11 -19.24 -19.45
C VAL A 117 -9.70 -18.21 -20.42
N GLY A 118 -9.13 -18.08 -21.63
CA GLY A 118 -9.67 -17.22 -22.67
C GLY A 118 -11.06 -17.63 -23.19
N MET A 119 -11.46 -18.89 -22.99
CA MET A 119 -12.78 -19.41 -23.43
C MET A 119 -13.89 -19.11 -22.43
N PHE A 120 -13.59 -18.89 -21.14
CA PHE A 120 -14.63 -18.68 -20.11
C PHE A 120 -15.57 -17.52 -20.43
N LYS A 121 -15.08 -16.46 -21.07
CA LYS A 121 -15.91 -15.33 -21.51
C LYS A 121 -17.04 -15.73 -22.49
N HIS A 122 -16.91 -16.85 -23.22
CA HIS A 122 -17.94 -17.38 -24.12
C HIS A 122 -19.00 -18.21 -23.39
N CYS A 123 -18.76 -18.51 -22.12
CA CYS A 123 -19.70 -19.18 -21.24
C CYS A 123 -20.53 -18.21 -20.39
N ASN A 124 -20.29 -16.89 -20.47
CA ASN A 124 -20.99 -15.90 -19.66
C ASN A 124 -22.52 -15.99 -19.82
N PHE A 125 -23.20 -16.01 -18.65
CA PHE A 125 -24.65 -15.94 -18.57
C PHE A 125 -25.16 -14.51 -18.59
N CYS A 126 -24.60 -13.64 -17.71
CA CYS A 126 -24.86 -12.20 -17.71
C CYS A 126 -23.70 -11.45 -18.36
N LEU A 127 -23.98 -10.23 -18.88
CA LEU A 127 -22.96 -9.30 -19.36
C LEU A 127 -22.16 -8.70 -18.18
N ASN A 128 -21.48 -9.56 -17.44
CA ASN A 128 -20.64 -9.15 -16.32
C ASN A 128 -19.23 -8.81 -16.84
N PRO A 129 -18.73 -7.57 -16.65
CA PRO A 129 -17.40 -7.17 -17.10
C PRO A 129 -16.27 -7.84 -16.32
N ARG A 130 -16.57 -8.49 -15.18
CA ARG A 130 -15.57 -9.16 -14.36
C ARG A 130 -15.10 -10.45 -15.01
N ALA A 131 -13.79 -10.59 -15.16
CA ALA A 131 -13.21 -11.85 -15.62
C ALA A 131 -13.38 -12.94 -14.55
N SER A 132 -13.74 -14.15 -14.98
CA SER A 132 -13.83 -15.33 -14.12
C SER A 132 -12.48 -15.66 -13.47
N SER A 133 -12.49 -16.31 -12.31
CA SER A 133 -11.28 -16.86 -11.72
C SER A 133 -10.68 -17.95 -12.60
N ILE A 134 -9.38 -18.15 -12.51
CA ILE A 134 -8.68 -19.27 -13.12
C ILE A 134 -9.17 -20.61 -12.55
N ASP A 135 -9.63 -20.59 -11.27
CA ASP A 135 -10.17 -21.76 -10.58
C ASP A 135 -11.62 -22.09 -10.98
N THR A 136 -12.20 -21.35 -11.92
CA THR A 136 -13.55 -21.60 -12.42
C THR A 136 -13.81 -23.10 -12.77
N PRO A 137 -12.88 -23.83 -13.40
CA PRO A 137 -13.07 -25.27 -13.65
C PRO A 137 -13.23 -26.08 -12.37
N LEU A 138 -12.45 -25.82 -11.33
CA LEU A 138 -12.55 -26.48 -10.04
C LEU A 138 -13.95 -26.34 -9.44
N HIS A 139 -14.50 -25.12 -9.48
CA HIS A 139 -15.86 -24.84 -9.03
C HIS A 139 -16.95 -25.47 -9.89
N SER A 140 -16.69 -25.62 -11.19
CA SER A 140 -17.62 -26.21 -12.14
C SER A 140 -17.69 -27.73 -12.04
N MET A 141 -16.53 -28.41 -11.92
CA MET A 141 -16.42 -29.88 -11.97
C MET A 141 -16.86 -30.58 -10.69
N ILE A 142 -16.73 -29.95 -9.52
CA ILE A 142 -17.29 -30.47 -8.26
C ILE A 142 -18.82 -30.37 -8.34
N SER A 143 -19.52 -31.47 -8.10
CA SER A 143 -20.98 -31.57 -8.36
C SER A 143 -21.84 -30.77 -7.38
N GLU A 144 -21.35 -30.53 -6.16
CA GLU A 144 -22.08 -29.85 -5.09
C GLU A 144 -22.39 -28.40 -5.43
N LYS A 145 -23.49 -27.90 -4.87
CA LYS A 145 -24.03 -26.58 -5.13
C LYS A 145 -23.07 -25.45 -4.72
N HIS A 146 -22.43 -25.57 -3.56
CA HIS A 146 -21.54 -24.55 -2.99
C HIS A 146 -20.12 -25.12 -2.91
N VAL A 147 -19.14 -24.36 -3.41
CA VAL A 147 -17.72 -24.71 -3.37
C VAL A 147 -16.93 -23.52 -2.87
N ASP A 148 -16.06 -23.75 -1.88
CA ASP A 148 -15.10 -22.80 -1.37
C ASP A 148 -13.68 -23.29 -1.65
N HIS A 149 -12.82 -22.40 -2.16
CA HIS A 149 -11.40 -22.61 -2.34
C HIS A 149 -10.66 -21.50 -1.59
N LEU A 150 -9.80 -21.86 -0.63
CA LEU A 150 -9.21 -20.94 0.33
C LEU A 150 -7.72 -21.22 0.55
N HIS A 151 -6.98 -20.15 0.93
CA HIS A 151 -5.55 -20.17 1.17
C HIS A 151 -5.20 -19.81 2.64
N PRO A 152 -5.64 -20.59 3.65
CA PRO A 152 -5.35 -20.31 5.04
C PRO A 152 -3.95 -20.79 5.44
N ASN A 153 -3.21 -19.95 6.18
CA ASN A 153 -1.83 -20.24 6.57
C ASN A 153 -1.68 -21.61 7.24
N ALA A 154 -2.58 -22.01 8.12
CA ALA A 154 -2.53 -23.30 8.82
C ALA A 154 -2.62 -24.49 7.84
N VAL A 155 -3.47 -24.39 6.82
CA VAL A 155 -3.62 -25.47 5.82
C VAL A 155 -2.42 -25.46 4.83
N ILE A 156 -1.97 -24.28 4.42
CA ILE A 156 -0.77 -24.17 3.56
C ILE A 156 0.46 -24.71 4.31
N SER A 157 0.56 -24.55 5.64
CA SER A 157 1.64 -25.15 6.44
C SER A 157 1.70 -26.66 6.25
N VAL A 158 0.56 -27.35 6.40
CA VAL A 158 0.48 -28.80 6.15
C VAL A 158 0.79 -29.14 4.70
N ALA A 159 0.23 -28.36 3.77
CA ALA A 159 0.43 -28.51 2.33
C ALA A 159 1.87 -28.23 1.87
N SER A 160 2.70 -27.59 2.71
CA SER A 160 4.10 -27.26 2.44
C SER A 160 5.09 -28.13 3.21
N CYS A 161 4.60 -29.21 3.86
CA CYS A 161 5.46 -30.19 4.51
C CYS A 161 6.00 -31.21 3.52
N LYS A 162 7.16 -31.76 3.80
CA LYS A 162 7.77 -32.83 3.03
C LYS A 162 6.90 -34.09 2.92
N ASP A 163 6.16 -34.39 3.98
CA ASP A 163 5.29 -35.56 4.12
C ASP A 163 3.77 -35.19 4.13
N GLN A 164 3.42 -34.12 3.39
CA GLN A 164 2.10 -33.52 3.30
C GLN A 164 0.95 -34.53 3.09
N LYS A 165 1.16 -35.58 2.28
CA LYS A 165 0.12 -36.62 2.04
C LYS A 165 -0.17 -37.43 3.30
N ALA A 166 0.86 -37.86 4.04
CA ALA A 166 0.69 -38.61 5.27
C ALA A 166 0.05 -37.75 6.38
N LEU A 167 0.48 -36.47 6.47
CA LEU A 167 -0.11 -35.53 7.41
C LEU A 167 -1.57 -35.24 7.10
N THR A 168 -1.98 -35.19 5.84
CA THR A 168 -3.40 -35.03 5.47
C THR A 168 -4.25 -36.13 6.08
N GLU A 169 -3.84 -37.39 5.99
CA GLU A 169 -4.56 -38.51 6.59
C GLU A 169 -4.56 -38.44 8.11
N VAL A 170 -3.43 -38.11 8.72
CA VAL A 170 -3.32 -38.01 10.20
C VAL A 170 -4.21 -36.90 10.76
N ILE A 171 -4.21 -35.73 10.12
CA ILE A 171 -4.89 -34.54 10.66
C ILE A 171 -6.40 -34.60 10.46
N TRP A 172 -6.86 -35.03 9.30
CA TRP A 172 -8.30 -35.00 8.95
C TRP A 172 -8.97 -36.39 8.88
N GLY A 173 -8.22 -37.46 9.14
CA GLY A 173 -8.77 -38.79 9.27
C GLY A 173 -9.56 -39.28 8.05
N GLY A 174 -9.04 -39.07 6.85
CA GLY A 174 -9.66 -39.49 5.59
C GLY A 174 -10.84 -38.61 5.14
N LYS A 175 -11.15 -37.52 5.86
CA LYS A 175 -12.20 -36.55 5.42
C LYS A 175 -11.70 -35.54 4.41
N LEU A 176 -10.41 -35.33 4.31
CA LEU A 176 -9.76 -34.64 3.20
C LEU A 176 -8.92 -35.62 2.39
N ALA A 177 -9.03 -35.56 1.06
CA ALA A 177 -8.07 -36.20 0.18
C ALA A 177 -6.89 -35.25 -0.10
N TYR A 178 -5.79 -35.82 -0.55
CA TYR A 178 -4.59 -35.07 -0.96
C TYR A 178 -4.43 -35.09 -2.48
N VAL A 179 -4.22 -33.93 -3.07
CA VAL A 179 -3.81 -33.74 -4.46
C VAL A 179 -2.44 -33.08 -4.48
N PRO A 180 -1.44 -33.64 -5.19
CA PRO A 180 -0.12 -33.02 -5.28
C PRO A 180 -0.18 -31.66 -5.96
N TRP A 181 0.90 -30.87 -5.82
CA TRP A 181 1.02 -29.59 -6.51
C TRP A 181 0.69 -29.72 -7.99
N MET A 182 -0.20 -28.86 -8.43
CA MET A 182 -0.54 -28.64 -9.83
C MET A 182 -0.78 -27.16 -10.04
N ARG A 183 -0.30 -26.58 -11.14
CA ARG A 183 -0.61 -25.20 -11.47
C ARG A 183 -2.13 -25.01 -11.56
N PRO A 184 -2.70 -23.97 -10.92
CA PRO A 184 -4.14 -23.69 -11.00
C PRO A 184 -4.63 -23.66 -12.46
N GLY A 185 -5.76 -24.29 -12.72
CA GLY A 185 -6.32 -24.36 -14.07
C GLY A 185 -7.19 -25.61 -14.31
N TRP A 186 -7.34 -25.98 -15.58
CA TRP A 186 -8.23 -27.08 -15.99
C TRP A 186 -7.73 -28.45 -15.51
N GLU A 187 -6.43 -28.70 -15.64
CA GLU A 187 -5.83 -29.98 -15.23
C GLU A 187 -5.93 -30.20 -13.72
N ALA A 188 -5.65 -29.16 -12.93
CA ALA A 188 -5.79 -29.23 -11.47
C ALA A 188 -7.25 -29.53 -11.07
N ALA A 189 -8.22 -28.88 -11.74
CA ALA A 189 -9.63 -29.13 -11.52
C ALA A 189 -10.03 -30.56 -11.87
N LYS A 190 -9.54 -31.09 -12.97
CA LYS A 190 -9.79 -32.47 -13.42
C LYS A 190 -9.27 -33.49 -12.43
N LEU A 191 -8.04 -33.27 -11.93
CA LEU A 191 -7.46 -34.14 -10.89
C LEU A 191 -8.27 -34.10 -9.59
N CYS A 192 -8.85 -32.96 -9.23
CA CYS A 192 -9.75 -32.85 -8.09
C CYS A 192 -11.07 -33.59 -8.33
N GLU A 193 -11.66 -33.47 -9.52
CA GLU A 193 -12.87 -34.20 -9.92
C GLU A 193 -12.66 -35.72 -9.82
N ASP A 194 -11.57 -36.24 -10.41
CA ASP A 194 -11.23 -37.65 -10.40
C ASP A 194 -11.01 -38.16 -8.95
N THR A 195 -10.28 -37.37 -8.13
CA THR A 195 -10.04 -37.68 -6.71
C THR A 195 -11.36 -37.74 -5.92
N TYR A 196 -12.30 -36.85 -6.21
CA TYR A 196 -13.61 -36.84 -5.57
C TYR A 196 -14.47 -38.02 -6.04
N ALA A 197 -14.44 -38.33 -7.35
CA ALA A 197 -15.16 -39.49 -7.89
C ALA A 197 -14.69 -40.83 -7.29
N GLU A 198 -13.38 -40.95 -7.03
CA GLU A 198 -12.80 -42.12 -6.35
C GLU A 198 -13.16 -42.22 -4.86
N ASN A 199 -13.41 -41.07 -4.21
CA ASN A 199 -13.64 -40.98 -2.78
C ASN A 199 -14.83 -40.02 -2.46
N PRO A 200 -16.08 -40.44 -2.73
CA PRO A 200 -17.25 -39.54 -2.62
C PRO A 200 -17.61 -39.13 -1.20
N ASP A 201 -17.04 -39.78 -0.17
CA ASP A 201 -17.30 -39.49 1.25
C ASP A 201 -16.40 -38.41 1.85
N ILE A 202 -15.48 -37.84 1.06
CA ILE A 202 -14.61 -36.74 1.51
C ILE A 202 -15.38 -35.41 1.54
N TRP A 203 -14.93 -34.51 2.40
CA TRP A 203 -15.52 -33.17 2.58
C TRP A 203 -14.73 -32.07 1.85
N GLY A 204 -13.56 -32.42 1.34
CA GLY A 204 -12.69 -31.52 0.63
C GLY A 204 -11.38 -32.14 0.21
N ILE A 205 -10.51 -31.32 -0.39
CA ILE A 205 -9.21 -31.72 -0.90
C ILE A 205 -8.15 -30.73 -0.40
N LEU A 206 -7.05 -31.24 0.15
CA LEU A 206 -5.82 -30.50 0.36
C LEU A 206 -5.05 -30.43 -0.96
N LEU A 207 -4.75 -29.24 -1.42
CA LEU A 207 -3.94 -28.96 -2.60
C LEU A 207 -2.50 -28.71 -2.15
N GLY A 208 -1.56 -29.58 -2.54
CA GLY A 208 -0.15 -29.46 -2.18
C GLY A 208 0.42 -28.08 -2.50
N GLN A 209 1.09 -27.45 -1.53
CA GLN A 209 1.71 -26.11 -1.63
C GLN A 209 0.78 -25.00 -2.13
N HIS A 210 -0.54 -25.13 -1.90
CA HIS A 210 -1.52 -24.18 -2.41
C HIS A 210 -2.55 -23.77 -1.34
N GLY A 211 -3.38 -24.72 -0.90
CA GLY A 211 -4.47 -24.47 0.02
C GLY A 211 -5.44 -25.63 0.09
N HIS A 212 -6.73 -25.36 0.17
CA HIS A 212 -7.75 -26.42 0.12
C HIS A 212 -8.98 -25.99 -0.67
N THR A 213 -9.75 -26.99 -1.07
CA THR A 213 -11.12 -26.79 -1.56
C THR A 213 -12.07 -27.69 -0.77
N ASN A 214 -13.27 -27.19 -0.49
CA ASN A 214 -14.36 -27.95 0.15
C ASN A 214 -15.71 -27.53 -0.41
N TRP A 215 -16.73 -28.32 -0.13
CA TRP A 215 -18.04 -28.16 -0.73
C TRP A 215 -19.20 -28.65 0.13
N SER A 216 -20.41 -28.25 -0.22
CA SER A 216 -21.66 -28.77 0.33
C SER A 216 -22.85 -28.34 -0.53
N ASN A 217 -23.97 -29.01 -0.39
CA ASN A 217 -25.26 -28.59 -0.99
C ASN A 217 -25.94 -27.45 -0.21
N GLU A 218 -25.51 -27.18 1.02
CA GLU A 218 -25.98 -26.09 1.85
C GLU A 218 -24.87 -25.04 2.09
N SER A 219 -25.21 -23.77 1.94
CA SER A 219 -24.25 -22.66 2.08
C SER A 219 -23.59 -22.58 3.45
N LYS A 220 -24.39 -22.74 4.52
CA LYS A 220 -23.88 -22.77 5.91
C LYS A 220 -22.93 -23.95 6.13
N SER A 221 -23.31 -25.14 5.67
CA SER A 221 -22.46 -26.33 5.81
C SER A 221 -21.16 -26.20 5.05
N CYS A 222 -21.16 -25.55 3.87
CA CYS A 222 -19.92 -25.25 3.14
C CYS A 222 -19.00 -24.32 3.94
N TYR A 223 -19.55 -23.23 4.51
CA TYR A 223 -18.84 -22.32 5.40
C TYR A 223 -18.24 -23.05 6.62
N GLU A 224 -19.06 -23.86 7.30
CA GLU A 224 -18.64 -24.61 8.50
C GLU A 224 -17.57 -25.66 8.17
N THR A 225 -17.61 -26.26 6.97
CA THR A 225 -16.56 -27.17 6.51
C THR A 225 -15.25 -26.43 6.31
N SER A 226 -15.27 -25.25 5.70
CA SER A 226 -14.09 -24.39 5.57
C SER A 226 -13.46 -24.10 6.94
N LEU A 227 -14.26 -23.68 7.91
CA LEU A 227 -13.76 -23.40 9.27
C LEU A 227 -13.21 -24.65 9.96
N TRP A 228 -13.89 -25.80 9.82
CA TRP A 228 -13.43 -27.06 10.41
C TRP A 228 -12.09 -27.51 9.85
N VAL A 229 -11.89 -27.41 8.54
CA VAL A 229 -10.61 -27.75 7.91
C VAL A 229 -9.48 -26.93 8.51
N ILE A 230 -9.69 -25.62 8.62
CA ILE A 230 -8.65 -24.68 9.09
C ILE A 230 -8.38 -24.85 10.59
N GLU A 231 -9.43 -24.92 11.40
CA GLU A 231 -9.32 -25.09 12.85
C GLU A 231 -8.60 -26.39 13.21
N THR A 232 -8.87 -27.48 12.47
CA THR A 232 -8.24 -28.79 12.71
C THR A 232 -6.74 -28.75 12.42
N ALA A 233 -6.34 -28.13 11.31
CA ALA A 233 -4.93 -27.91 11.00
C ALA A 233 -4.24 -27.05 12.06
N ALA A 234 -4.87 -25.92 12.43
CA ALA A 234 -4.29 -24.98 13.40
C ALA A 234 -4.12 -25.61 14.79
N ARG A 235 -5.08 -26.42 15.24
CA ARG A 235 -4.94 -27.18 16.50
C ARG A 235 -3.77 -28.15 16.45
N TYR A 236 -3.64 -28.91 15.37
CA TYR A 236 -2.55 -29.86 15.21
C TYR A 236 -1.19 -29.17 15.22
N ILE A 237 -1.06 -28.06 14.52
CA ILE A 237 0.17 -27.24 14.50
C ILE A 237 0.49 -26.72 15.90
N GLU A 238 -0.47 -26.16 16.62
CA GLU A 238 -0.24 -25.58 17.94
C GLU A 238 0.15 -26.63 18.99
N GLU A 239 -0.38 -27.85 18.88
CA GLU A 239 0.00 -28.98 19.75
C GLU A 239 1.47 -29.43 19.54
N HIS A 240 2.06 -29.11 18.38
CA HIS A 240 3.42 -29.49 18.02
C HIS A 240 4.40 -28.32 18.01
N ASP A 241 3.93 -27.06 18.13
CA ASP A 241 4.82 -25.88 18.16
C ASP A 241 5.70 -25.90 19.42
N LYS A 242 7.00 -25.80 19.21
CA LYS A 242 8.03 -25.85 20.25
C LYS A 242 8.48 -24.43 20.70
N GLY A 243 7.68 -23.42 20.46
CA GLY A 243 8.06 -22.04 20.71
C GLY A 243 9.30 -21.63 19.90
N GLU A 244 10.26 -20.96 20.55
CA GLU A 244 11.49 -20.52 19.88
C GLU A 244 12.23 -21.67 19.16
N MET A 245 12.13 -22.88 19.68
CA MET A 245 12.83 -24.07 19.11
C MET A 245 12.22 -24.53 17.78
N THR A 246 11.05 -24.04 17.39
CA THR A 246 10.46 -24.35 16.07
C THR A 246 11.35 -23.84 14.93
N PHE A 247 12.02 -22.72 15.13
CA PHE A 247 13.00 -22.16 14.20
C PHE A 247 14.45 -22.38 14.64
N GLY A 248 14.74 -23.44 15.41
CA GLY A 248 16.08 -23.77 15.88
C GLY A 248 16.58 -22.93 17.06
N GLY A 249 15.73 -22.12 17.65
CA GLY A 249 16.06 -21.22 18.77
C GLY A 249 16.47 -19.80 18.35
N GLN A 250 16.55 -18.92 19.32
CA GLN A 250 16.95 -17.53 19.12
C GLN A 250 18.46 -17.41 18.89
N LYS A 251 18.88 -16.76 17.82
CA LYS A 251 20.28 -16.47 17.47
C LYS A 251 20.65 -15.01 17.82
N HIS A 252 19.75 -14.06 17.59
CA HIS A 252 19.97 -12.64 17.77
C HIS A 252 18.93 -12.02 18.71
N SER A 253 19.33 -10.96 19.44
CA SER A 253 18.42 -10.18 20.27
C SER A 253 17.76 -9.07 19.43
N SER A 254 16.50 -8.75 19.74
CA SER A 254 15.84 -7.59 19.14
C SER A 254 16.44 -6.30 19.66
N LEU A 255 16.64 -5.31 18.79
CA LEU A 255 16.95 -3.94 19.21
C LEU A 255 15.75 -3.33 19.92
N ASP A 256 16.01 -2.48 20.93
CA ASP A 256 14.96 -1.67 21.49
C ASP A 256 14.40 -0.66 20.48
N GLY A 257 13.18 -0.14 20.75
CA GLY A 257 12.48 0.72 19.79
C GLY A 257 13.23 2.00 19.41
N TYR A 258 14.05 2.55 20.33
CA TYR A 258 14.85 3.75 20.06
C TYR A 258 16.02 3.40 19.14
N SER A 259 16.78 2.37 19.46
CA SER A 259 17.93 1.90 18.67
C SER A 259 17.50 1.46 17.27
N SER A 260 16.40 0.70 17.17
CA SER A 260 15.82 0.28 15.89
C SER A 260 15.39 1.49 15.04
N LYS A 261 14.69 2.48 15.63
CA LYS A 261 14.30 3.71 14.92
C LYS A 261 15.52 4.50 14.44
N ALA A 262 16.54 4.67 15.28
CA ALA A 262 17.75 5.40 14.95
C ALA A 262 18.51 4.74 13.77
N LEU A 263 18.62 3.41 13.79
CA LEU A 263 19.23 2.61 12.72
C LEU A 263 18.42 2.73 11.43
N LEU A 264 17.11 2.50 11.47
CA LEU A 264 16.24 2.54 10.30
C LEU A 264 16.17 3.93 9.68
N THR A 265 16.21 5.01 10.45
CA THR A 265 16.20 6.39 9.93
C THR A 265 17.40 6.66 9.01
N LYS A 266 18.55 6.03 9.28
CA LYS A 266 19.74 6.13 8.44
C LYS A 266 19.73 5.12 7.29
N PHE A 267 19.31 3.89 7.56
CA PHE A 267 19.35 2.78 6.60
C PHE A 267 18.31 2.91 5.48
N LEU A 268 17.05 3.25 5.82
CA LEU A 268 15.95 3.20 4.85
C LEU A 268 16.13 4.14 3.65
N PRO A 269 16.62 5.40 3.78
CA PRO A 269 16.88 6.26 2.63
C PRO A 269 17.90 5.65 1.68
N VAL A 270 18.99 5.08 2.20
CA VAL A 270 20.02 4.40 1.40
C VAL A 270 19.42 3.19 0.66
N ALA A 271 18.71 2.33 1.39
CA ALA A 271 18.06 1.17 0.81
C ALA A 271 17.06 1.56 -0.29
N ARG A 272 16.20 2.57 -0.01
CA ARG A 272 15.26 3.09 -0.99
C ARG A 272 15.96 3.62 -2.25
N GLY A 273 17.05 4.36 -2.07
CA GLY A 273 17.87 4.88 -3.18
C GLY A 273 18.42 3.77 -4.06
N MET A 274 19.02 2.75 -3.46
CA MET A 274 19.64 1.63 -4.16
C MET A 274 18.64 0.72 -4.86
N LEU A 275 17.42 0.58 -4.30
CA LEU A 275 16.34 -0.18 -4.91
C LEU A 275 15.66 0.58 -6.06
N SER A 276 15.68 1.91 -6.05
CA SER A 276 14.91 2.78 -6.97
C SER A 276 15.62 3.06 -8.29
N ASN A 277 16.19 2.06 -8.95
CA ASN A 277 16.94 2.22 -10.21
C ASN A 277 16.08 2.72 -11.38
N LYS A 278 14.91 2.11 -11.59
CA LYS A 278 13.99 2.44 -12.70
C LYS A 278 12.79 3.24 -12.22
N VAL A 279 12.27 2.89 -11.06
CA VAL A 279 11.09 3.50 -10.45
C VAL A 279 11.31 3.59 -8.94
N LYS A 280 10.67 4.56 -8.31
CA LYS A 280 10.75 4.71 -6.85
C LYS A 280 9.88 3.68 -6.13
N PHE A 281 10.27 3.33 -4.91
CA PHE A 281 9.53 2.44 -4.04
C PHE A 281 9.09 3.14 -2.76
N ILE A 282 8.01 2.65 -2.17
CA ILE A 282 7.51 3.03 -0.84
C ILE A 282 7.72 1.86 0.10
N GLY A 283 8.29 2.14 1.27
CA GLY A 283 8.61 1.13 2.28
C GLY A 283 7.52 0.94 3.33
N THR A 284 7.46 -0.26 3.89
CA THR A 284 6.70 -0.61 5.10
C THR A 284 7.60 -1.40 6.03
N VAL A 285 7.76 -0.93 7.26
CA VAL A 285 8.48 -1.64 8.32
C VAL A 285 7.49 -2.52 9.07
N GLN A 286 7.86 -3.77 9.33
CA GLN A 286 7.14 -4.74 10.14
C GLN A 286 8.10 -5.33 11.17
N ASN A 287 7.76 -5.22 12.46
CA ASN A 287 8.59 -5.67 13.57
C ASN A 287 7.76 -6.16 14.76
N ASP A 288 6.64 -6.83 14.47
CA ASP A 288 5.87 -7.53 15.49
C ASP A 288 6.62 -8.76 16.02
N GLU A 289 6.07 -9.36 17.04
CA GLU A 289 6.68 -10.51 17.74
C GLU A 289 6.94 -11.69 16.80
N ALA A 290 6.00 -12.02 15.91
CA ALA A 290 6.13 -13.13 14.96
C ALA A 290 7.26 -12.88 13.95
N THR A 291 7.33 -11.66 13.40
CA THR A 291 8.40 -11.26 12.48
C THR A 291 9.77 -11.27 13.18
N LEU A 292 9.87 -10.70 14.38
CA LEU A 292 11.12 -10.67 15.14
C LEU A 292 11.57 -12.07 15.58
N ARG A 293 10.64 -12.93 16.01
CA ARG A 293 10.92 -14.34 16.29
C ARG A 293 11.56 -15.03 15.10
N PHE A 294 11.03 -14.83 13.89
CA PHE A 294 11.56 -15.42 12.67
C PHE A 294 12.94 -14.86 12.32
N VAL A 295 13.08 -13.55 12.13
CA VAL A 295 14.34 -12.96 11.64
C VAL A 295 15.52 -13.16 12.59
N ASN A 296 15.25 -13.32 13.90
CA ASN A 296 16.25 -13.53 14.94
C ASN A 296 16.61 -14.98 15.17
N SER A 297 15.97 -15.90 14.46
CA SER A 297 16.15 -17.34 14.70
C SER A 297 17.39 -17.92 13.99
N VAL A 298 17.81 -19.09 14.46
CA VAL A 298 18.92 -19.85 13.86
C VAL A 298 18.59 -20.27 12.42
N ASP A 299 17.35 -20.67 12.16
CA ASP A 299 16.91 -21.19 10.87
C ASP A 299 16.45 -20.12 9.86
N ALA A 300 16.37 -18.86 10.26
CA ALA A 300 15.92 -17.78 9.37
C ALA A 300 16.69 -17.70 8.05
N PRO A 301 18.03 -17.78 8.01
CA PRO A 301 18.77 -17.75 6.75
C PRO A 301 18.40 -18.92 5.81
N ARG A 302 18.25 -20.12 6.36
CA ARG A 302 17.89 -21.34 5.61
C ARG A 302 16.49 -21.22 5.03
N LEU A 303 15.52 -20.85 5.86
CA LEU A 303 14.11 -20.75 5.47
C LEU A 303 13.87 -19.60 4.48
N ALA A 304 14.53 -18.47 4.68
CA ALA A 304 14.48 -17.34 3.74
C ALA A 304 15.04 -17.73 2.36
N GLU A 305 16.12 -18.52 2.30
CA GLU A 305 16.71 -18.96 1.04
C GLU A 305 15.84 -19.99 0.29
N LEU A 306 15.07 -20.82 1.01
CA LEU A 306 14.09 -21.73 0.38
C LEU A 306 12.99 -20.97 -0.35
N GLY A 307 12.60 -19.80 0.16
CA GLY A 307 11.57 -18.97 -0.44
C GLY A 307 10.16 -19.35 -0.01
N THR A 308 9.17 -18.88 -0.75
CA THR A 308 7.75 -19.05 -0.45
C THR A 308 7.15 -20.28 -1.14
N SER A 309 5.96 -20.70 -0.72
CA SER A 309 5.30 -21.91 -1.24
C SER A 309 3.95 -21.65 -1.92
N CYS A 310 3.18 -20.66 -1.52
CA CYS A 310 1.83 -20.44 -2.04
C CYS A 310 1.84 -19.56 -3.30
N PRO A 311 1.02 -19.85 -4.34
CA PRO A 311 0.93 -19.06 -5.57
C PRO A 311 0.74 -17.56 -5.35
N ASP A 312 -0.12 -17.17 -4.41
CA ASP A 312 -0.41 -15.76 -4.11
C ASP A 312 0.84 -14.99 -3.64
N HIS A 313 1.79 -15.67 -2.99
CA HIS A 313 2.98 -15.05 -2.43
C HIS A 313 3.93 -14.54 -3.52
N PHE A 314 4.19 -15.34 -4.56
CA PHE A 314 5.19 -15.03 -5.60
C PHE A 314 4.94 -13.70 -6.32
N LEU A 315 3.68 -13.33 -6.52
CA LEU A 315 3.31 -12.08 -7.18
C LEU A 315 3.70 -10.84 -6.37
N ARG A 316 3.87 -10.98 -5.06
CA ARG A 316 4.14 -9.89 -4.12
C ARG A 316 5.54 -9.94 -3.53
N THR A 317 5.96 -11.10 -3.05
CA THR A 317 7.23 -11.29 -2.33
C THR A 317 8.37 -11.73 -3.23
N LYS A 318 8.09 -12.06 -4.50
CA LYS A 318 8.97 -12.80 -5.40
C LYS A 318 9.30 -14.20 -4.83
N ILE A 319 10.23 -14.92 -5.47
CA ILE A 319 10.58 -16.28 -5.06
C ILE A 319 11.16 -16.33 -3.65
N LYS A 320 11.97 -15.34 -3.26
CA LYS A 320 12.59 -15.26 -1.92
C LYS A 320 12.82 -13.81 -1.47
N PRO A 321 12.96 -13.54 -0.17
CA PRO A 321 13.40 -12.24 0.34
C PRO A 321 14.91 -12.09 0.25
N LEU A 322 15.42 -10.88 0.55
CA LEU A 322 16.82 -10.66 0.88
C LEU A 322 16.98 -10.74 2.40
N TYR A 323 17.64 -11.78 2.91
CA TYR A 323 18.09 -11.86 4.29
C TYR A 323 19.48 -11.23 4.41
N ILE A 324 19.64 -10.24 5.31
CA ILE A 324 20.93 -9.59 5.57
C ILE A 324 21.56 -10.27 6.80
N ASP A 325 22.79 -10.78 6.67
CA ASP A 325 23.52 -11.35 7.81
C ASP A 325 24.06 -10.25 8.74
N PHE A 326 23.13 -9.50 9.34
CA PHE A 326 23.38 -8.43 10.29
C PHE A 326 23.40 -8.98 11.71
N ASN A 327 24.41 -8.59 12.49
CA ASN A 327 24.48 -8.91 13.92
C ASN A 327 24.15 -7.65 14.73
N PRO A 328 22.94 -7.53 15.32
CA PRO A 328 22.52 -6.33 16.05
C PRO A 328 23.35 -6.03 17.30
N GLU A 329 24.15 -6.99 17.80
CA GLU A 329 24.99 -6.84 18.98
C GLU A 329 26.40 -6.34 18.65
N GLN A 330 26.84 -6.43 17.39
CA GLN A 330 28.21 -6.15 16.97
C GLN A 330 28.30 -5.13 15.83
N ASP A 331 27.33 -5.15 14.93
CA ASP A 331 27.35 -4.35 13.72
C ASP A 331 26.68 -2.98 13.95
N ASP A 332 27.22 -1.95 13.36
CA ASP A 332 26.62 -0.62 13.28
C ASP A 332 25.83 -0.44 11.96
N VAL A 333 25.26 0.76 11.77
CA VAL A 333 24.48 1.08 10.58
C VAL A 333 25.32 1.09 9.30
N ASP A 334 26.59 1.48 9.37
CA ASP A 334 27.46 1.52 8.20
C ASP A 334 27.80 0.10 7.75
N THR A 335 28.02 -0.81 8.70
CA THR A 335 28.17 -2.25 8.45
C THR A 335 26.90 -2.85 7.84
N LEU A 336 25.71 -2.48 8.35
CA LEU A 336 24.43 -2.89 7.77
C LEU A 336 24.30 -2.44 6.31
N ILE A 337 24.66 -1.20 5.99
CA ILE A 337 24.62 -0.66 4.63
C ILE A 337 25.54 -1.44 3.70
N VAL A 338 26.78 -1.70 4.10
CA VAL A 338 27.73 -2.50 3.32
C VAL A 338 27.22 -3.92 3.06
N LYS A 339 26.70 -4.59 4.10
CA LYS A 339 26.12 -5.94 3.96
C LYS A 339 24.88 -5.93 3.06
N PHE A 340 24.06 -4.91 3.15
CA PHE A 340 22.91 -4.73 2.27
C PHE A 340 23.34 -4.54 0.81
N GLU A 341 24.32 -3.69 0.53
CA GLU A 341 24.83 -3.44 -0.82
C GLU A 341 25.33 -4.74 -1.48
N GLN A 342 26.17 -5.50 -0.77
CA GLN A 342 26.69 -6.79 -1.23
C GLN A 342 25.56 -7.81 -1.43
N GLY A 343 24.63 -7.88 -0.49
CA GLY A 343 23.47 -8.78 -0.57
C GLY A 343 22.53 -8.42 -1.72
N LEU A 344 22.33 -7.13 -2.00
CA LEU A 344 21.50 -6.65 -3.09
C LEU A 344 22.08 -6.99 -4.47
N GLU A 345 23.41 -6.83 -4.63
CA GLU A 345 24.09 -7.19 -5.87
C GLU A 345 23.96 -8.69 -6.14
N LYS A 346 24.29 -9.52 -5.14
CA LYS A 346 24.12 -10.97 -5.23
C LYS A 346 22.67 -11.38 -5.52
N TYR A 347 21.70 -10.77 -4.84
CA TYR A 347 20.28 -11.05 -5.06
C TYR A 347 19.86 -10.78 -6.51
N ARG A 348 20.33 -9.66 -7.10
CA ARG A 348 20.05 -9.31 -8.50
C ARG A 348 20.66 -10.32 -9.48
N GLU A 349 21.86 -10.81 -9.19
CA GLU A 349 22.50 -11.86 -9.98
C GLU A 349 21.71 -13.17 -9.89
N ASP A 350 21.39 -13.63 -8.68
CA ASP A 350 20.63 -14.84 -8.42
C ASP A 350 19.25 -14.80 -9.09
N TYR A 351 18.54 -13.68 -8.96
CA TYR A 351 17.21 -13.50 -9.58
C TYR A 351 17.30 -13.48 -11.11
N THR A 352 18.33 -12.86 -11.66
CA THR A 352 18.59 -12.86 -13.11
C THR A 352 18.92 -14.27 -13.62
N ALA A 353 19.70 -15.02 -12.87
CA ALA A 353 20.01 -16.42 -13.19
C ALA A 353 18.76 -17.31 -13.12
N TYR A 354 17.93 -17.15 -12.08
CA TYR A 354 16.63 -17.81 -11.95
C TYR A 354 15.71 -17.53 -13.15
N TYR A 355 15.55 -16.25 -13.52
CA TYR A 355 14.76 -15.87 -14.68
C TYR A 355 15.27 -16.52 -15.97
N ASN A 356 16.59 -16.47 -16.22
CA ASN A 356 17.18 -17.02 -17.43
C ASN A 356 17.12 -18.56 -17.50
N ALA A 357 17.18 -19.24 -16.35
CA ALA A 357 17.08 -20.69 -16.26
C ALA A 357 15.65 -21.21 -16.51
N CYS A 358 14.63 -20.45 -16.10
CA CYS A 358 13.23 -20.90 -16.13
C CYS A 358 12.41 -20.30 -17.30
N LYS A 359 12.85 -19.21 -17.92
CA LYS A 359 12.09 -18.53 -18.98
C LYS A 359 11.86 -19.43 -20.19
N ARG A 360 10.72 -19.22 -20.84
CA ARG A 360 10.31 -19.80 -22.11
C ARG A 360 10.29 -18.73 -23.20
N ASP A 361 10.09 -19.10 -24.46
CA ASP A 361 10.10 -18.18 -25.61
C ASP A 361 8.99 -17.11 -25.52
N ASP A 362 7.88 -17.43 -24.90
CA ASP A 362 6.71 -16.57 -24.72
C ASP A 362 6.63 -15.90 -23.33
N SER A 363 7.62 -16.08 -22.48
CA SER A 363 7.62 -15.48 -21.13
C SER A 363 7.66 -13.96 -21.18
N PRO A 364 6.93 -13.29 -20.29
CA PRO A 364 7.05 -11.83 -20.11
C PRO A 364 8.48 -11.40 -19.83
N ALA A 365 8.81 -10.16 -20.15
CA ALA A 365 10.13 -9.60 -19.87
C ALA A 365 10.43 -9.61 -18.36
N MET A 366 11.72 -9.80 -18.02
CA MET A 366 12.17 -9.80 -16.62
C MET A 366 11.79 -8.49 -15.92
N ARG A 367 11.13 -8.62 -14.77
CA ARG A 367 10.81 -7.52 -13.86
C ARG A 367 12.07 -6.96 -13.23
N ASP A 368 11.94 -5.86 -12.47
CA ASP A 368 13.07 -5.34 -11.69
C ASP A 368 13.65 -6.46 -10.80
N PRO A 369 14.98 -6.77 -10.87
CA PRO A 369 15.56 -7.89 -10.14
C PRO A 369 15.74 -7.61 -8.63
N SER A 370 15.44 -6.41 -8.13
CA SER A 370 15.61 -6.06 -6.71
C SER A 370 14.57 -6.76 -5.81
N PRO A 371 14.90 -7.08 -4.56
CA PRO A 371 13.99 -7.71 -3.61
C PRO A 371 12.84 -6.78 -3.24
N THR A 372 11.66 -7.36 -3.01
CA THR A 372 10.51 -6.65 -2.46
C THR A 372 10.42 -6.79 -0.94
N VAL A 373 11.15 -7.74 -0.36
CA VAL A 373 11.20 -7.99 1.09
C VAL A 373 12.66 -8.09 1.53
N ILE A 374 13.00 -7.36 2.58
CA ILE A 374 14.32 -7.38 3.23
C ILE A 374 14.12 -7.77 4.69
N LEU A 375 14.87 -8.77 5.14
CA LEU A 375 14.85 -9.30 6.50
C LEU A 375 16.14 -8.88 7.22
N ILE A 376 16.00 -8.28 8.40
CA ILE A 376 17.11 -7.73 9.16
C ILE A 376 17.01 -8.24 10.60
N PRO A 377 17.92 -9.13 11.06
CA PRO A 377 17.98 -9.56 12.45
C PRO A 377 18.01 -8.37 13.42
N GLY A 378 17.33 -8.49 14.55
CA GLY A 378 17.20 -7.45 15.55
C GLY A 378 16.23 -6.34 15.21
N VAL A 379 15.85 -6.18 13.95
CA VAL A 379 15.05 -5.04 13.44
C VAL A 379 13.68 -5.46 12.94
N GLY A 380 13.60 -6.56 12.18
CA GLY A 380 12.36 -7.05 11.57
C GLY A 380 12.43 -7.14 10.05
N MET A 381 11.35 -6.78 9.38
CA MET A 381 11.19 -6.83 7.94
C MET A 381 10.92 -5.44 7.36
N VAL A 382 11.47 -5.17 6.18
CA VAL A 382 11.10 -4.02 5.35
C VAL A 382 10.54 -4.52 4.03
N ALA A 383 9.29 -4.22 3.75
CA ALA A 383 8.62 -4.56 2.50
C ALA A 383 8.48 -3.32 1.60
N TRP A 384 8.59 -3.51 0.30
CA TRP A 384 8.59 -2.45 -0.70
C TRP A 384 7.48 -2.66 -1.73
N GLY A 385 6.91 -1.56 -2.21
CA GLY A 385 5.86 -1.55 -3.23
C GLY A 385 5.79 -0.22 -3.97
N LYS A 386 4.94 -0.13 -4.98
CA LYS A 386 4.74 1.12 -5.75
C LYS A 386 4.02 2.21 -4.95
N ASN A 387 3.30 1.83 -3.93
CA ASN A 387 2.60 2.72 -3.01
C ASN A 387 2.49 2.06 -1.62
N LYS A 388 1.98 2.82 -0.65
CA LYS A 388 1.87 2.35 0.74
C LYS A 388 0.96 1.12 0.88
N SER A 389 -0.14 1.07 0.16
CA SER A 389 -1.02 -0.10 0.16
C SER A 389 -0.31 -1.35 -0.34
N GLU A 390 0.41 -1.26 -1.46
CA GLU A 390 1.14 -2.39 -2.03
C GLU A 390 2.29 -2.87 -1.13
N SER A 391 3.08 -1.96 -0.54
CA SER A 391 4.15 -2.35 0.38
C SER A 391 3.60 -3.02 1.65
N ARG A 392 2.44 -2.58 2.16
CA ARG A 392 1.74 -3.24 3.27
C ARG A 392 1.22 -4.63 2.88
N VAL A 393 0.63 -4.78 1.70
CA VAL A 393 0.21 -6.08 1.17
C VAL A 393 1.43 -7.00 0.99
N THR A 394 2.56 -6.50 0.50
CA THR A 394 3.80 -7.27 0.41
C THR A 394 4.27 -7.77 1.78
N ALA A 395 4.23 -6.91 2.81
CA ALA A 395 4.54 -7.29 4.18
C ALA A 395 3.55 -8.35 4.73
N GLU A 396 2.26 -8.18 4.47
CA GLU A 396 1.22 -9.13 4.86
C GLU A 396 1.46 -10.52 4.26
N PHE A 397 1.78 -10.59 2.97
CA PHE A 397 2.08 -11.88 2.32
C PHE A 397 3.33 -12.54 2.87
N TYR A 398 4.37 -11.75 3.21
CA TYR A 398 5.54 -12.36 3.82
C TYR A 398 5.29 -12.78 5.28
N ASN A 399 4.44 -12.07 6.02
CA ASN A 399 3.96 -12.56 7.32
C ASN A 399 3.21 -13.90 7.18
N CYS A 400 2.38 -14.04 6.14
CA CYS A 400 1.76 -15.34 5.82
C CYS A 400 2.82 -16.42 5.55
N ALA A 401 3.87 -16.10 4.80
CA ALA A 401 4.97 -17.04 4.54
C ALA A 401 5.72 -17.45 5.82
N ILE A 402 5.97 -16.51 6.73
CA ILE A 402 6.57 -16.78 8.06
C ILE A 402 5.68 -17.76 8.85
N GLU A 403 4.37 -17.52 8.90
CA GLU A 403 3.43 -18.39 9.61
C GLU A 403 3.34 -19.79 8.97
N VAL A 404 3.38 -19.86 7.65
CA VAL A 404 3.42 -21.13 6.92
C VAL A 404 4.69 -21.91 7.27
N MET A 405 5.86 -21.24 7.26
CA MET A 405 7.12 -21.85 7.67
C MET A 405 7.08 -22.32 9.13
N ARG A 406 6.53 -21.50 10.04
CA ARG A 406 6.36 -21.86 11.46
C ARG A 406 5.52 -23.15 11.59
N GLY A 407 4.37 -23.16 10.96
CA GLY A 407 3.48 -24.31 11.04
C GLY A 407 4.10 -25.57 10.45
N ALA A 408 4.79 -25.47 9.32
CA ALA A 408 5.46 -26.62 8.68
C ALA A 408 6.65 -27.14 9.52
N GLU A 409 7.52 -26.28 10.04
CA GLU A 409 8.65 -26.66 10.89
C GLU A 409 8.21 -27.19 12.27
N ALA A 410 7.03 -26.81 12.74
CA ALA A 410 6.45 -27.35 13.97
C ALA A 410 6.09 -28.84 13.84
N ILE A 411 5.56 -29.28 12.69
CA ILE A 411 4.99 -30.59 12.47
C ILE A 411 5.83 -31.52 11.58
N SER A 412 6.71 -30.93 10.72
CA SER A 412 7.56 -31.70 9.81
C SER A 412 8.76 -30.84 9.36
N GLU A 413 9.10 -30.86 8.07
CA GLU A 413 10.13 -30.06 7.40
C GLU A 413 9.47 -29.22 6.30
N TYR A 414 9.70 -27.89 6.30
CA TYR A 414 9.18 -26.99 5.29
C TYR A 414 9.80 -27.23 3.91
N THR A 415 8.98 -27.23 2.88
CA THR A 415 9.38 -27.28 1.47
C THR A 415 8.77 -26.14 0.69
N ALA A 416 9.58 -25.49 -0.17
CA ALA A 416 9.10 -24.49 -1.12
C ALA A 416 8.80 -25.11 -2.48
N LEU A 417 8.12 -24.37 -3.35
CA LEU A 417 7.90 -24.76 -4.74
C LEU A 417 9.24 -24.87 -5.50
N PRO A 418 9.38 -25.86 -6.40
CA PRO A 418 10.50 -25.88 -7.35
C PRO A 418 10.58 -24.59 -8.16
N ALA A 419 11.79 -24.16 -8.49
CA ALA A 419 12.04 -22.88 -9.18
C ALA A 419 11.23 -22.71 -10.47
N GLN A 420 11.06 -23.76 -11.28
CA GLN A 420 10.27 -23.69 -12.51
C GLN A 420 8.78 -23.44 -12.22
N GLU A 421 8.23 -24.13 -11.22
CA GLU A 421 6.81 -23.96 -10.83
C GLU A 421 6.55 -22.56 -10.25
N ALA A 422 7.48 -22.07 -9.43
CA ALA A 422 7.44 -20.69 -8.92
C ALA A 422 7.50 -19.67 -10.06
N PHE A 423 8.36 -19.89 -11.05
CA PHE A 423 8.48 -19.04 -12.23
C PHE A 423 7.19 -19.01 -13.06
N ASP A 424 6.59 -20.18 -13.29
CA ASP A 424 5.37 -20.31 -14.08
C ASP A 424 4.16 -19.60 -13.44
N ILE A 425 4.23 -19.32 -12.13
CA ILE A 425 3.26 -18.46 -11.42
C ILE A 425 3.70 -16.98 -11.48
N GLU A 426 4.94 -16.67 -11.12
CA GLU A 426 5.45 -15.29 -11.05
C GLU A 426 5.39 -14.58 -12.40
N TYR A 427 5.69 -15.29 -13.49
CA TYR A 427 5.72 -14.77 -14.86
C TYR A 427 4.55 -15.24 -15.72
N TRP A 428 3.43 -15.53 -15.09
CA TRP A 428 2.25 -15.95 -15.82
C TRP A 428 1.70 -14.82 -16.70
N ALA A 429 1.50 -15.12 -17.98
CA ALA A 429 1.01 -14.15 -18.97
C ALA A 429 -0.36 -13.55 -18.60
N LEU A 430 -1.23 -14.31 -17.91
CA LEU A 430 -2.52 -13.82 -17.44
C LEU A 430 -2.39 -12.78 -16.31
N GLU A 431 -1.45 -12.94 -15.41
CA GLU A 431 -1.16 -11.95 -14.36
C GLU A 431 -0.53 -10.69 -14.96
N GLU A 432 0.36 -10.84 -15.93
CA GLU A 432 0.94 -9.72 -16.69
C GLU A 432 -0.14 -8.92 -17.42
N ALA A 433 -1.10 -9.60 -18.06
CA ALA A 433 -2.23 -8.95 -18.71
C ALA A 433 -3.12 -8.15 -17.73
N LYS A 434 -3.25 -8.57 -16.48
CA LYS A 434 -3.93 -7.80 -15.43
C LYS A 434 -3.14 -6.52 -15.08
N LEU A 435 -1.82 -6.62 -14.95
CA LEU A 435 -0.95 -5.46 -14.67
C LEU A 435 -1.01 -4.42 -15.78
N GLN A 436 -1.02 -4.85 -17.05
CA GLN A 436 -1.10 -3.96 -18.22
C GLN A 436 -2.45 -3.24 -18.35
N ARG A 437 -3.53 -3.78 -17.77
CA ARG A 437 -4.86 -3.14 -17.76
C ARG A 437 -5.02 -2.12 -16.63
N MET A 438 -4.07 -2.00 -15.73
CA MET A 438 -4.15 -1.01 -14.66
C MET A 438 -4.05 0.41 -15.23
N PRO A 439 -4.77 1.40 -14.66
CA PRO A 439 -4.63 2.79 -15.06
C PRO A 439 -3.17 3.25 -14.99
N ALA A 440 -2.76 4.12 -15.91
CA ALA A 440 -1.44 4.74 -15.87
C ALA A 440 -1.21 5.45 -14.52
N GLU A 441 0.02 5.35 -14.01
CA GLU A 441 0.39 6.03 -12.78
C GLU A 441 0.27 7.56 -12.96
N LYS A 442 -0.21 8.23 -11.93
CA LYS A 442 -0.33 9.68 -11.90
C LYS A 442 1.05 10.33 -11.75
N THR A 443 1.14 11.63 -11.98
CA THR A 443 2.41 12.38 -12.07
C THR A 443 3.28 12.29 -10.82
N LEU A 444 2.68 12.27 -9.62
CA LEU A 444 3.39 12.14 -8.34
C LEU A 444 3.22 10.76 -7.69
N ALA A 445 2.78 9.76 -8.45
CA ALA A 445 2.78 8.40 -7.96
C ALA A 445 4.21 8.02 -7.50
N ARG A 446 4.29 7.25 -6.40
CA ARG A 446 5.55 6.82 -5.77
C ARG A 446 6.37 7.94 -5.09
N ASP A 447 5.93 9.20 -5.15
CA ASP A 447 6.58 10.30 -4.43
C ASP A 447 6.05 10.43 -3.00
N VAL A 448 6.96 10.75 -2.08
CA VAL A 448 6.66 11.16 -0.70
C VAL A 448 6.80 12.68 -0.63
N VAL A 449 5.70 13.36 -0.37
CA VAL A 449 5.60 14.83 -0.36
C VAL A 449 5.30 15.32 1.06
N VAL A 450 6.25 16.02 1.66
CA VAL A 450 6.08 16.64 2.98
C VAL A 450 5.56 18.07 2.78
N VAL A 451 4.35 18.35 3.26
CA VAL A 451 3.74 19.69 3.23
C VAL A 451 3.73 20.24 4.65
N ILE A 452 4.54 21.26 4.90
CA ILE A 452 4.68 21.92 6.20
C ILE A 452 3.79 23.16 6.23
N GLY A 453 2.88 23.24 7.21
CA GLY A 453 1.78 24.20 7.25
C GLY A 453 0.52 23.64 6.59
N ALA A 454 0.34 22.32 6.60
CA ALA A 454 -0.75 21.61 5.90
C ALA A 454 -2.09 21.67 6.63
N GLY A 455 -2.16 22.31 7.80
CA GLY A 455 -3.39 22.35 8.60
C GLY A 455 -4.50 23.24 8.01
N ASP A 456 -4.16 24.28 7.25
CA ASP A 456 -5.11 25.17 6.62
C ASP A 456 -4.58 25.88 5.36
N GLY A 457 -5.40 26.73 4.76
CA GLY A 457 -5.05 27.67 3.70
C GLY A 457 -4.27 27.04 2.53
N ILE A 458 -3.18 27.68 2.15
CA ILE A 458 -2.33 27.26 1.01
C ILE A 458 -1.78 25.85 1.24
N GLY A 459 -1.35 25.52 2.46
CA GLY A 459 -0.78 24.21 2.76
C GLY A 459 -1.79 23.07 2.62
N LYS A 460 -3.00 23.27 3.17
CA LYS A 460 -4.10 22.29 3.01
C LYS A 460 -4.46 22.09 1.53
N ALA A 461 -4.66 23.17 0.78
CA ALA A 461 -4.95 23.09 -0.66
C ALA A 461 -3.82 22.37 -1.44
N THR A 462 -2.56 22.67 -1.09
CA THR A 462 -1.38 22.02 -1.68
C THR A 462 -1.36 20.51 -1.37
N ALA A 463 -1.65 20.12 -0.12
CA ALA A 463 -1.73 18.71 0.28
C ALA A 463 -2.80 17.96 -0.56
N HIS A 464 -3.97 18.54 -0.75
CA HIS A 464 -5.03 17.99 -1.61
C HIS A 464 -4.57 17.91 -3.08
N ARG A 465 -3.90 18.95 -3.58
CA ARG A 465 -3.46 18.98 -4.97
C ARG A 465 -2.45 17.89 -5.30
N VAL A 466 -1.46 17.69 -4.44
CA VAL A 466 -0.45 16.65 -4.67
C VAL A 466 -1.00 15.24 -4.42
N ALA A 467 -1.90 15.05 -3.45
CA ALA A 467 -2.57 13.78 -3.21
C ALA A 467 -3.43 13.34 -4.42
N ARG A 468 -4.12 14.27 -5.06
CA ARG A 468 -4.88 14.02 -6.30
C ARG A 468 -4.00 13.44 -7.41
N GLU A 469 -2.72 13.78 -7.43
CA GLU A 469 -1.73 13.26 -8.38
C GLU A 469 -1.01 11.98 -7.90
N GLY A 470 -1.48 11.38 -6.81
CA GLY A 470 -1.01 10.08 -6.35
C GLY A 470 0.16 10.11 -5.38
N ALA A 471 0.54 11.27 -4.87
CA ALA A 471 1.58 11.39 -3.85
C ALA A 471 1.16 10.75 -2.52
N HIS A 472 2.17 10.26 -1.77
CA HIS A 472 2.06 9.98 -0.35
C HIS A 472 2.32 11.29 0.40
N VAL A 473 1.34 11.76 1.18
CA VAL A 473 1.37 13.12 1.72
C VAL A 473 1.59 13.10 3.23
N VAL A 474 2.60 13.85 3.66
CA VAL A 474 2.81 14.15 5.08
C VAL A 474 2.24 15.53 5.36
N CYS A 475 1.13 15.57 6.09
CA CYS A 475 0.54 16.81 6.59
C CYS A 475 1.26 17.20 7.89
N ALA A 476 2.26 18.07 7.80
CA ALA A 476 3.01 18.57 8.95
C ALA A 476 2.53 19.96 9.34
N ASP A 477 2.28 20.19 10.63
CA ASP A 477 1.81 21.48 11.12
C ASP A 477 2.17 21.69 12.58
N LEU A 478 2.25 22.95 13.03
CA LEU A 478 2.37 23.27 14.44
C LEU A 478 1.11 22.84 15.21
N ASN A 479 -0.06 22.95 14.57
CA ASN A 479 -1.34 22.46 15.07
C ASN A 479 -1.60 21.04 14.52
N LEU A 480 -1.26 20.04 15.34
CA LEU A 480 -1.41 18.63 14.98
C LEU A 480 -2.87 18.24 14.65
N ASP A 481 -3.87 18.85 15.31
CA ASP A 481 -5.28 18.49 15.08
C ASP A 481 -5.77 18.96 13.72
N ASN A 482 -5.34 20.13 13.27
CA ASN A 482 -5.59 20.57 11.90
C ASN A 482 -4.89 19.67 10.86
N ALA A 483 -3.65 19.28 11.14
CA ALA A 483 -2.92 18.35 10.29
C ALA A 483 -3.64 16.97 10.20
N LYS A 484 -4.13 16.45 11.33
CA LYS A 484 -4.93 15.20 11.37
C LYS A 484 -6.22 15.31 10.56
N ALA A 485 -6.93 16.44 10.66
CA ALA A 485 -8.13 16.66 9.86
C ALA A 485 -7.82 16.61 8.36
N THR A 486 -6.77 17.31 7.93
CA THR A 486 -6.34 17.28 6.52
C THR A 486 -5.92 15.88 6.08
N ALA A 487 -5.07 15.18 6.84
CA ALA A 487 -4.62 13.83 6.50
C ALA A 487 -5.79 12.83 6.42
N LYS A 488 -6.79 12.97 7.30
CA LYS A 488 -8.01 12.17 7.25
C LYS A 488 -8.80 12.43 5.97
N GLU A 489 -9.05 13.70 5.62
CA GLU A 489 -9.72 14.07 4.37
C GLU A 489 -9.00 13.46 3.14
N LEU A 490 -7.67 13.55 3.10
CA LEU A 490 -6.87 12.97 2.01
C LEU A 490 -7.02 11.45 1.95
N THR A 491 -7.02 10.79 3.10
CA THR A 491 -7.18 9.33 3.17
C THR A 491 -8.58 8.92 2.73
N ASP A 492 -9.61 9.64 3.15
CA ASP A 492 -11.02 9.34 2.79
C ASP A 492 -11.27 9.53 1.28
N ILE A 493 -10.64 10.53 0.65
CA ILE A 493 -10.87 10.87 -0.77
C ILE A 493 -9.95 10.07 -1.71
N TYR A 494 -8.68 9.93 -1.37
CA TYR A 494 -7.64 9.39 -2.25
C TYR A 494 -7.06 8.06 -1.76
N GLY A 495 -7.41 7.62 -0.54
CA GLY A 495 -6.95 6.36 0.03
C GLY A 495 -7.52 5.19 -0.76
N GLN A 496 -6.63 4.30 -1.18
CA GLN A 496 -6.98 3.03 -1.80
C GLN A 496 -6.11 1.96 -1.20
N GLY A 497 -6.71 0.81 -0.94
CA GLY A 497 -5.96 -0.34 -0.52
C GLY A 497 -6.45 -0.96 0.78
N ILE A 498 -6.13 -2.22 0.90
CA ILE A 498 -6.64 -3.14 1.90
C ILE A 498 -5.52 -3.71 2.79
N GLY A 499 -4.26 -3.41 2.48
CA GLY A 499 -3.12 -3.90 3.26
C GLY A 499 -3.19 -3.45 4.72
N VAL A 500 -3.03 -4.39 5.64
CA VAL A 500 -3.14 -4.18 7.10
C VAL A 500 -1.81 -4.29 7.83
N ALA A 501 -0.79 -4.89 7.20
CA ALA A 501 0.55 -5.02 7.79
C ALA A 501 1.24 -3.67 8.03
N GLY A 502 2.31 -3.71 8.79
CA GLY A 502 3.12 -2.57 9.20
C GLY A 502 3.08 -2.35 10.71
N SER A 503 4.18 -1.88 11.28
CA SER A 503 4.32 -1.62 12.71
C SER A 503 4.39 -0.12 12.99
N GLY A 504 3.77 0.33 14.08
CA GLY A 504 3.81 1.71 14.53
C GLY A 504 3.36 2.69 13.43
N ILE A 505 4.14 3.75 13.20
CA ILE A 505 3.83 4.76 12.17
C ILE A 505 3.87 4.19 10.75
N SER A 506 4.57 3.07 10.54
CA SER A 506 4.61 2.41 9.22
C SER A 506 3.32 1.66 8.86
N ALA A 507 2.39 1.48 9.81
CA ALA A 507 1.03 1.00 9.57
C ALA A 507 0.08 2.07 9.00
N CYS A 508 0.62 3.12 8.39
CA CYS A 508 -0.14 4.25 7.86
C CYS A 508 -0.78 3.98 6.49
N GLY A 509 -1.64 4.91 6.08
CA GLY A 509 -2.21 5.02 4.73
C GLY A 509 -1.40 5.94 3.80
N PRO A 510 -2.02 6.47 2.73
CA PRO A 510 -1.37 7.36 1.78
C PRO A 510 -1.12 8.76 2.35
N ALA A 511 -1.72 9.12 3.48
CA ALA A 511 -1.49 10.38 4.17
C ALA A 511 -1.30 10.16 5.67
N ILE A 512 -0.37 10.93 6.28
CA ILE A 512 -0.14 10.97 7.73
C ILE A 512 -0.09 12.42 8.22
N ALA A 513 -0.34 12.60 9.52
CA ALA A 513 -0.23 13.90 10.20
C ALA A 513 0.90 13.88 11.23
N LEU A 514 1.74 14.91 11.24
CA LEU A 514 2.85 15.06 12.17
C LEU A 514 2.90 16.48 12.73
N ALA A 515 3.25 16.61 14.01
CA ALA A 515 3.50 17.90 14.63
C ALA A 515 4.91 18.38 14.31
N VAL A 516 5.06 19.68 13.96
CA VAL A 516 6.38 20.29 13.74
C VAL A 516 6.38 21.78 14.08
N ASP A 517 7.38 22.21 14.83
CA ASP A 517 7.76 23.62 14.97
C ASP A 517 9.07 23.82 14.19
N ILE A 518 8.99 24.46 13.02
CA ILE A 518 10.16 24.64 12.14
C ILE A 518 11.22 25.58 12.73
N THR A 519 10.93 26.31 13.79
CA THR A 519 11.91 27.13 14.51
C THR A 519 12.85 26.30 15.38
N ARG A 520 12.49 25.05 15.65
CA ARG A 520 13.19 24.10 16.51
C ARG A 520 13.68 22.90 15.72
N ARG A 521 15.00 22.78 15.58
CA ARG A 521 15.66 21.75 14.75
C ARG A 521 15.26 20.32 15.16
N GLU A 522 15.22 20.08 16.47
CA GLU A 522 14.89 18.77 17.01
C GLU A 522 13.49 18.27 16.65
N THR A 523 12.51 19.18 16.48
CA THR A 523 11.16 18.80 16.04
C THR A 523 11.12 18.48 14.54
N VAL A 524 11.92 19.17 13.72
CA VAL A 524 12.06 18.90 12.28
C VAL A 524 12.76 17.56 12.06
N GLU A 525 13.84 17.30 12.80
CA GLU A 525 14.57 16.03 12.77
C GLU A 525 13.68 14.86 13.17
N ALA A 526 12.93 14.97 14.27
CA ALA A 526 12.00 13.95 14.72
C ALA A 526 10.87 13.68 13.70
N MET A 527 10.30 14.73 13.13
CA MET A 527 9.25 14.63 12.10
C MET A 527 9.77 13.92 10.86
N LEU A 528 10.94 14.30 10.33
CA LEU A 528 11.52 13.67 9.17
C LEU A 528 11.93 12.21 9.41
N ALA A 529 12.41 11.88 10.63
CA ALA A 529 12.65 10.49 11.03
C ALA A 529 11.36 9.65 10.96
N ASP A 530 10.24 10.19 11.45
CA ASP A 530 8.94 9.52 11.36
C ASP A 530 8.48 9.34 9.90
N VAL A 531 8.74 10.31 9.01
CA VAL A 531 8.46 10.18 7.57
C VAL A 531 9.28 9.04 6.95
N VAL A 532 10.56 8.96 7.28
CA VAL A 532 11.44 7.88 6.80
C VAL A 532 10.92 6.51 7.25
N ILE A 533 10.53 6.36 8.51
CA ILE A 533 9.94 5.09 9.01
C ILE A 533 8.61 4.79 8.32
N ALA A 534 7.79 5.82 8.07
CA ALA A 534 6.48 5.64 7.46
C ALA A 534 6.54 5.18 6.00
N TYR A 535 7.51 5.73 5.21
CA TYR A 535 7.50 5.56 3.75
C TYR A 535 8.85 5.13 3.15
N GLY A 536 9.92 5.11 3.93
CA GLY A 536 11.27 4.75 3.48
C GLY A 536 12.15 5.91 3.04
N GLY A 537 11.64 7.14 2.96
CA GLY A 537 12.39 8.33 2.55
C GLY A 537 11.50 9.51 2.18
N ILE A 538 12.08 10.53 1.54
CA ILE A 538 11.37 11.75 1.11
C ILE A 538 11.73 12.10 -0.34
N ASP A 539 10.80 12.68 -1.08
CA ASP A 539 11.05 13.16 -2.46
C ASP A 539 10.85 14.65 -2.60
N LYS A 540 9.83 15.22 -1.99
CA LYS A 540 9.46 16.63 -2.14
C LYS A 540 9.19 17.24 -0.77
N VAL A 541 9.58 18.50 -0.59
CA VAL A 541 9.25 19.29 0.60
C VAL A 541 8.66 20.62 0.17
N ILE A 542 7.46 20.93 0.68
CA ILE A 542 6.77 22.19 0.41
C ILE A 542 6.53 22.89 1.75
N VAL A 543 7.14 24.05 1.94
CA VAL A 543 7.05 24.83 3.18
C VAL A 543 6.09 26.00 2.94
N THR A 544 4.86 25.87 3.47
CA THR A 544 3.86 26.93 3.45
C THR A 544 3.74 27.63 4.79
N ALA A 545 4.33 27.09 5.83
CA ALA A 545 4.35 27.72 7.16
C ALA A 545 4.97 29.10 7.11
N GLY A 546 4.29 30.07 7.69
CA GLY A 546 4.74 31.45 7.76
C GLY A 546 3.89 32.27 8.72
N VAL A 547 4.44 33.36 9.24
CA VAL A 547 3.74 34.26 10.17
C VAL A 547 3.75 35.67 9.65
N PHE A 548 2.65 36.39 9.87
CA PHE A 548 2.52 37.82 9.74
C PHE A 548 1.99 38.41 11.04
N ILE A 549 2.75 39.29 11.66
CA ILE A 549 2.34 40.02 12.85
C ILE A 549 2.55 41.51 12.56
N ALA A 550 1.48 42.30 12.70
CA ALA A 550 1.57 43.73 12.50
C ALA A 550 2.35 44.41 13.65
N GLU A 551 3.23 45.31 13.31
CA GLU A 551 3.97 46.14 14.23
C GLU A 551 3.07 47.22 14.85
N GLY A 552 3.35 47.55 16.10
CA GLY A 552 2.68 48.61 16.87
C GLY A 552 3.62 49.75 17.27
N SER A 553 3.20 50.55 18.25
CA SER A 553 4.01 51.64 18.82
C SER A 553 5.00 51.20 19.92
N ASP A 554 4.89 49.96 20.41
CA ASP A 554 5.73 49.40 21.48
C ASP A 554 6.96 48.72 20.84
N LEU A 555 8.14 49.36 21.04
CA LEU A 555 9.39 48.90 20.45
C LEU A 555 9.82 47.50 20.96
N ALA A 556 9.66 47.20 22.24
CA ALA A 556 10.02 45.89 22.79
C ALA A 556 9.14 44.75 22.25
N LYS A 557 7.88 45.06 21.89
CA LYS A 557 7.02 44.09 21.15
C LYS A 557 7.46 43.94 19.72
N ASN A 558 7.85 45.01 19.06
CA ASN A 558 8.33 44.99 17.69
C ASN A 558 9.62 44.17 17.53
N ASP A 559 10.56 44.23 18.51
CA ASP A 559 11.74 43.36 18.53
C ASP A 559 11.35 41.88 18.52
N LYS A 560 10.39 41.45 19.36
CA LYS A 560 9.88 40.08 19.37
C LYS A 560 9.17 39.70 18.07
N VAL A 561 8.42 40.64 17.46
CA VAL A 561 7.79 40.44 16.14
C VAL A 561 8.84 40.18 15.07
N PHE A 562 9.96 40.94 15.14
CA PHE A 562 11.08 40.79 14.20
C PHE A 562 11.74 39.41 14.37
N GLU A 563 12.10 39.04 15.60
CA GLU A 563 12.70 37.73 15.93
C GLU A 563 11.81 36.58 15.47
N LEU A 564 10.51 36.61 15.76
CA LEU A 564 9.57 35.55 15.39
C LEU A 564 9.37 35.49 13.86
N SER A 565 9.28 36.65 13.19
CA SER A 565 9.14 36.70 11.73
C SER A 565 10.36 36.09 11.03
N PHE A 566 11.57 36.43 11.44
CA PHE A 566 12.79 35.81 10.90
C PHE A 566 12.96 34.36 11.33
N GLY A 567 12.59 34.00 12.58
CA GLY A 567 12.61 32.64 13.09
C GLY A 567 11.80 31.69 12.23
N VAL A 568 10.54 32.06 11.94
CA VAL A 568 9.65 31.22 11.12
C VAL A 568 9.91 31.38 9.63
N ASN A 569 9.85 32.61 9.11
CA ASN A 569 9.84 32.84 7.66
C ASN A 569 11.20 32.60 6.97
N VAL A 570 12.32 32.63 7.71
CA VAL A 570 13.68 32.47 7.17
C VAL A 570 14.38 31.27 7.79
N LYS A 571 14.69 31.32 9.10
CA LYS A 571 15.47 30.28 9.78
C LYS A 571 14.75 28.92 9.71
N GLY A 572 13.41 28.90 9.81
CA GLY A 572 12.61 27.67 9.71
C GLY A 572 12.82 26.97 8.37
N GLY A 573 12.77 27.70 7.25
CA GLY A 573 13.05 27.16 5.92
C GLY A 573 14.47 26.58 5.78
N TYR A 574 15.47 27.26 6.39
CA TYR A 574 16.84 26.76 6.44
C TYR A 574 16.97 25.47 7.26
N ILE A 575 16.33 25.38 8.44
CA ILE A 575 16.36 24.18 9.28
C ILE A 575 15.75 23.00 8.51
N VAL A 576 14.57 23.18 7.91
CA VAL A 576 13.90 22.14 7.12
C VAL A 576 14.79 21.68 5.98
N ALA A 577 15.39 22.60 5.22
CA ALA A 577 16.27 22.26 4.09
C ALA A 577 17.49 21.47 4.55
N SER A 578 18.14 21.89 5.64
CA SER A 578 19.36 21.24 6.14
C SER A 578 19.11 19.85 6.72
N GLU A 579 17.96 19.59 7.35
CA GLU A 579 17.61 18.25 7.82
C GLU A 579 17.15 17.35 6.67
N ALA A 580 16.39 17.87 5.71
CA ALA A 580 15.98 17.13 4.52
C ALA A 580 17.17 16.76 3.63
N GLN A 581 18.18 17.63 3.55
CA GLN A 581 19.43 17.38 2.79
C GLN A 581 20.10 16.07 3.20
N LYS A 582 20.20 15.79 4.49
CA LYS A 582 20.81 14.55 5.00
C LYS A 582 20.11 13.30 4.45
N ILE A 583 18.78 13.35 4.33
CA ILE A 583 17.99 12.24 3.81
C ILE A 583 18.15 12.13 2.30
N TRP A 584 18.06 13.25 1.57
CA TRP A 584 18.21 13.26 0.10
C TRP A 584 19.60 12.79 -0.34
N GLU A 585 20.67 13.20 0.36
CA GLU A 585 22.04 12.76 0.06
C GLU A 585 22.19 11.26 0.26
N ASN A 586 21.70 10.72 1.37
CA ASN A 586 21.71 9.28 1.65
C ASN A 586 20.88 8.50 0.62
N GLN A 587 19.77 9.06 0.17
CA GLN A 587 18.87 8.44 -0.80
C GLN A 587 19.39 8.52 -2.24
N GLY A 588 20.12 9.56 -2.60
CA GLY A 588 20.67 9.77 -3.95
C GLY A 588 19.64 9.98 -5.05
N LEU A 589 18.37 10.17 -4.72
CA LEU A 589 17.28 10.37 -5.68
C LEU A 589 16.96 11.86 -5.87
N LYS A 590 16.66 12.24 -7.11
CA LYS A 590 16.27 13.62 -7.43
C LYS A 590 14.97 14.02 -6.72
N GLY A 591 14.96 15.22 -6.17
CA GLY A 591 13.85 15.79 -5.45
C GLY A 591 13.54 17.25 -5.78
N ALA A 592 12.61 17.85 -5.05
CA ALA A 592 12.30 19.27 -5.15
C ALA A 592 11.89 19.86 -3.79
N MET A 593 12.23 21.14 -3.60
CA MET A 593 11.80 21.93 -2.47
C MET A 593 11.11 23.22 -2.94
N VAL A 594 10.01 23.59 -2.30
CA VAL A 594 9.31 24.85 -2.56
C VAL A 594 9.13 25.59 -1.25
N LEU A 595 9.60 26.84 -1.21
CA LEU A 595 9.37 27.76 -0.10
C LEU A 595 8.23 28.72 -0.45
N THR A 596 7.43 29.13 0.54
CA THR A 596 6.42 30.18 0.35
C THR A 596 6.96 31.49 0.86
N THR A 597 7.28 32.39 -0.08
CA THR A 597 7.70 33.73 0.19
C THR A 597 6.49 34.70 0.14
N SER A 598 6.58 35.85 -0.51
CA SER A 598 5.47 36.78 -0.71
C SER A 598 5.84 37.83 -1.75
N VAL A 599 4.87 38.41 -2.44
CA VAL A 599 5.06 39.66 -3.18
C VAL A 599 5.57 40.79 -2.31
N ASN A 600 5.35 40.72 -1.00
CA ASN A 600 5.89 41.68 -0.03
C ASN A 600 7.43 41.63 0.07
N ALA A 601 8.08 40.64 -0.50
CA ALA A 601 9.54 40.67 -0.68
C ALA A 601 10.01 41.80 -1.60
N ALA A 602 9.11 42.32 -2.44
CA ALA A 602 9.36 43.43 -3.38
C ALA A 602 8.52 44.68 -3.07
N VAL A 603 7.35 44.52 -2.44
CA VAL A 603 6.41 45.61 -2.12
C VAL A 603 6.51 45.96 -0.65
N SER A 604 6.97 47.17 -0.34
CA SER A 604 7.08 47.67 1.03
C SER A 604 5.78 48.30 1.52
N LYS A 605 5.39 47.99 2.76
CA LYS A 605 4.17 48.51 3.38
C LYS A 605 4.45 49.06 4.78
N LYS A 606 3.77 50.13 5.13
CA LYS A 606 3.83 50.68 6.50
C LYS A 606 3.24 49.69 7.51
N GLY A 607 3.98 49.39 8.60
CA GLY A 607 3.58 48.50 9.67
C GLY A 607 3.79 47.01 9.36
N SER A 608 4.66 46.68 8.41
CA SER A 608 5.05 45.31 8.06
C SER A 608 6.56 45.14 7.80
N LEU A 609 7.39 45.95 8.48
CA LEU A 609 8.83 45.98 8.28
C LEU A 609 9.47 44.60 8.52
N ALA A 610 9.17 43.97 9.66
CA ALA A 610 9.68 42.65 10.01
C ALA A 610 9.23 41.56 8.98
N TYR A 611 7.97 41.59 8.59
CA TYR A 611 7.44 40.63 7.60
C TYR A 611 8.07 40.82 6.22
N ASP A 612 8.01 42.04 5.68
CA ASP A 612 8.49 42.34 4.33
C ASP A 612 9.99 42.03 4.20
N THR A 613 10.80 42.44 5.19
CA THR A 613 12.25 42.13 5.20
C THR A 613 12.52 40.63 5.37
N SER A 614 11.74 39.90 6.19
CA SER A 614 11.88 38.46 6.31
C SER A 614 11.54 37.72 5.00
N LYS A 615 10.54 38.16 4.26
CA LYS A 615 10.19 37.58 2.96
C LYS A 615 11.19 37.90 1.85
N ALA A 616 11.82 39.07 1.88
CA ALA A 616 12.95 39.40 1.01
C ALA A 616 14.16 38.52 1.32
N ALA A 617 14.49 38.33 2.59
CA ALA A 617 15.53 37.39 3.02
C ALA A 617 15.23 35.95 2.62
N ALA A 618 13.97 35.49 2.72
CA ALA A 618 13.55 34.15 2.28
C ALA A 618 13.70 33.94 0.78
N ASN A 619 13.50 34.98 -0.06
CA ASN A 619 13.78 34.90 -1.49
C ASN A 619 15.26 34.66 -1.78
N HIS A 620 16.15 35.30 -1.01
CA HIS A 620 17.60 35.09 -1.18
C HIS A 620 18.02 33.73 -0.62
N LEU A 621 17.54 33.34 0.56
CA LEU A 621 17.76 32.01 1.13
C LEU A 621 17.40 30.89 0.12
N MET A 622 16.26 31.01 -0.54
CA MET A 622 15.84 30.03 -1.57
C MET A 622 16.90 29.90 -2.69
N ARG A 623 17.49 30.99 -3.13
CA ARG A 623 18.55 30.96 -4.16
C ARG A 623 19.83 30.30 -3.67
N GLU A 624 20.24 30.60 -2.43
CA GLU A 624 21.39 29.95 -1.79
C GLU A 624 21.16 28.44 -1.61
N LEU A 625 19.93 28.03 -1.22
CA LEU A 625 19.55 26.63 -1.13
C LEU A 625 19.53 25.94 -2.50
N ALA A 626 19.10 26.64 -3.57
CA ALA A 626 19.14 26.11 -4.92
C ALA A 626 20.58 25.80 -5.38
N VAL A 627 21.55 26.66 -5.02
CA VAL A 627 22.98 26.41 -5.28
C VAL A 627 23.50 25.25 -4.42
N THR A 628 23.19 25.27 -3.14
CA THR A 628 23.71 24.30 -2.16
C THR A 628 23.23 22.88 -2.42
N LEU A 629 21.94 22.70 -2.77
CA LEU A 629 21.30 21.38 -2.93
C LEU A 629 21.38 20.84 -4.37
N SER A 630 21.90 21.65 -5.31
CA SER A 630 22.12 21.23 -6.69
C SER A 630 23.28 20.21 -6.79
N PRO A 631 23.26 19.26 -7.73
CA PRO A 631 22.24 19.03 -8.78
C PRO A 631 21.12 18.07 -8.35
N LEU A 632 21.07 17.68 -7.08
CA LEU A 632 20.15 16.64 -6.59
C LEU A 632 18.73 17.19 -6.43
N ILE A 633 18.58 18.41 -5.87
CA ILE A 633 17.31 18.99 -5.50
C ILE A 633 17.08 20.30 -6.22
N ASN A 634 15.94 20.46 -6.88
CA ASN A 634 15.48 21.73 -7.40
C ASN A 634 14.80 22.52 -6.27
N VAL A 635 15.25 23.75 -6.02
CA VAL A 635 14.67 24.63 -5.00
C VAL A 635 14.08 25.86 -5.66
N ASN A 636 12.80 26.12 -5.41
CA ASN A 636 12.09 27.29 -5.93
C ASN A 636 11.19 27.90 -4.84
N ALA A 637 10.59 29.02 -5.10
CA ALA A 637 9.65 29.65 -4.19
C ALA A 637 8.38 30.12 -4.90
N LEU A 638 7.28 30.14 -4.13
CA LEU A 638 6.04 30.82 -4.47
C LEU A 638 6.03 32.20 -3.81
N ALA A 639 5.56 33.20 -4.53
CA ALA A 639 5.31 34.54 -3.99
C ALA A 639 3.81 34.90 -4.10
N PRO A 640 3.00 34.46 -3.13
CA PRO A 640 1.57 34.85 -3.07
C PRO A 640 1.40 36.34 -2.85
N ALA A 641 0.32 36.91 -3.41
CA ALA A 641 -0.22 38.18 -2.94
C ALA A 641 -1.19 37.90 -1.75
N THR A 642 -2.24 38.70 -1.61
CA THR A 642 -3.15 38.53 -0.47
C THR A 642 -4.14 37.38 -0.72
N VAL A 643 -3.90 36.23 -0.12
CA VAL A 643 -4.78 35.08 -0.09
C VAL A 643 -5.59 35.14 1.23
N VAL A 644 -6.87 35.45 1.14
CA VAL A 644 -7.75 35.68 2.31
C VAL A 644 -8.54 34.41 2.66
N GLN A 645 -9.07 33.75 1.64
CA GLN A 645 -9.95 32.60 1.80
C GLN A 645 -9.22 31.40 2.42
N GLY A 646 -9.91 30.63 3.28
CA GLY A 646 -9.38 29.42 3.88
C GLY A 646 -8.16 29.59 4.79
N SER A 647 -7.74 30.82 5.11
CA SER A 647 -6.50 31.09 5.86
C SER A 647 -6.78 31.56 7.28
N ASN A 648 -6.14 30.92 8.26
CA ASN A 648 -6.14 31.36 9.66
C ASN A 648 -5.35 32.67 9.89
N MET A 649 -4.59 33.13 8.90
CA MET A 649 -3.99 34.47 8.92
C MET A 649 -5.01 35.60 8.84
N PHE A 650 -6.26 35.29 8.46
CA PHE A 650 -7.39 36.21 8.39
C PHE A 650 -8.54 35.78 9.33
N PRO A 651 -8.35 35.80 10.67
CA PRO A 651 -9.43 35.57 11.62
C PRO A 651 -10.48 36.66 11.51
N ARG A 652 -11.70 36.39 12.00
CA ARG A 652 -12.88 37.24 11.84
C ARG A 652 -12.64 38.70 12.21
N ASP A 653 -12.03 38.93 13.36
CA ASP A 653 -11.72 40.29 13.91
C ASP A 653 -10.75 41.06 12.98
N ARG A 654 -9.75 40.41 12.44
CA ARG A 654 -8.83 41.00 11.46
C ARG A 654 -9.53 41.33 10.15
N VAL A 655 -10.41 40.44 9.67
CA VAL A 655 -11.20 40.67 8.45
C VAL A 655 -12.11 41.89 8.65
N ILE A 656 -12.84 41.96 9.77
CA ILE A 656 -13.70 43.09 10.11
C ILE A 656 -12.90 44.41 10.20
N SER A 657 -11.76 44.38 10.90
CA SER A 657 -10.87 45.55 10.96
C SER A 657 -10.39 46.01 9.58
N SER A 658 -10.10 45.07 8.69
CA SER A 658 -9.69 45.37 7.32
C SER A 658 -10.84 45.95 6.49
N LEU A 659 -12.06 45.36 6.58
CA LEU A 659 -13.24 45.84 5.88
C LEU A 659 -13.59 47.28 6.33
N SER A 660 -13.56 47.53 7.64
CA SER A 660 -13.77 48.88 8.20
C SER A 660 -12.71 49.88 7.72
N LYS A 661 -11.43 49.46 7.69
CA LYS A 661 -10.34 50.33 7.20
C LYS A 661 -10.50 50.74 5.74
N TYR A 662 -11.14 49.91 4.94
CA TYR A 662 -11.36 50.15 3.50
C TYR A 662 -12.77 50.63 3.17
N ASP A 663 -13.58 50.99 4.17
CA ASP A 663 -14.96 51.44 4.03
C ASP A 663 -15.88 50.47 3.26
N ILE A 664 -15.62 49.14 3.47
CA ILE A 664 -16.43 48.09 2.86
C ILE A 664 -17.57 47.73 3.81
N ALA A 665 -18.82 47.86 3.34
CA ALA A 665 -20.00 47.56 4.13
C ALA A 665 -20.13 46.06 4.46
N PHE A 666 -20.41 45.75 5.73
CA PHE A 666 -20.67 44.40 6.22
C PHE A 666 -21.71 44.43 7.35
N ALA A 667 -22.30 43.28 7.64
CA ALA A 667 -23.16 43.05 8.79
C ALA A 667 -22.50 42.07 9.78
N ASP A 668 -22.69 42.31 11.08
CA ASP A 668 -22.14 41.44 12.13
C ASP A 668 -22.71 40.01 12.09
N SER A 669 -23.89 39.84 11.48
CA SER A 669 -24.52 38.53 11.28
C SER A 669 -23.90 37.71 10.15
N GLU A 670 -23.06 38.30 9.30
CA GLU A 670 -22.42 37.56 8.20
C GLU A 670 -21.40 36.54 8.71
N SER A 671 -21.32 35.38 8.02
CA SER A 671 -20.31 34.36 8.34
C SER A 671 -18.91 34.91 8.07
N THR A 672 -17.91 34.36 8.77
CA THR A 672 -16.49 34.73 8.57
C THR A 672 -16.07 34.52 7.11
N GLU A 673 -16.58 33.50 6.46
CA GLU A 673 -16.23 33.23 5.06
C GLU A 673 -16.87 34.23 4.10
N SER A 674 -18.11 34.68 4.35
CA SER A 674 -18.73 35.79 3.60
C SER A 674 -17.89 37.07 3.69
N LEU A 675 -17.43 37.39 4.90
CA LEU A 675 -16.59 38.58 5.13
C LEU A 675 -15.22 38.42 4.44
N ARG A 676 -14.60 37.22 4.50
CA ARG A 676 -13.36 36.93 3.76
C ARG A 676 -13.54 37.10 2.25
N ASN A 677 -14.67 36.65 1.69
CA ASN A 677 -14.95 36.81 0.26
C ASN A 677 -15.07 38.29 -0.14
N LYS A 678 -15.71 39.12 0.67
CA LYS A 678 -15.78 40.59 0.42
C LYS A 678 -14.38 41.20 0.40
N LEU A 679 -13.55 40.84 1.38
CA LEU A 679 -12.17 41.34 1.46
C LEU A 679 -11.31 40.83 0.29
N ALA A 680 -11.48 39.57 -0.11
CA ALA A 680 -10.79 38.99 -1.27
C ALA A 680 -11.16 39.71 -2.57
N GLN A 681 -12.44 40.00 -2.78
CA GLN A 681 -12.92 40.77 -3.94
C GLN A 681 -12.33 42.19 -3.97
N PHE A 682 -12.21 42.84 -2.83
CA PHE A 682 -11.57 44.16 -2.75
C PHE A 682 -10.08 44.07 -3.18
N TYR A 683 -9.32 43.08 -2.68
CA TYR A 683 -7.92 42.89 -3.09
C TYR A 683 -7.81 42.53 -4.55
N ALA A 684 -8.74 41.76 -5.11
CA ALA A 684 -8.76 41.41 -6.53
C ALA A 684 -8.76 42.62 -7.45
N GLN A 685 -9.44 43.73 -7.07
CA GLN A 685 -9.48 44.94 -7.87
C GLN A 685 -8.11 45.62 -8.03
N ARG A 686 -7.12 45.26 -7.22
CA ARG A 686 -5.75 45.78 -7.30
C ARG A 686 -4.86 44.95 -8.25
N THR A 687 -5.31 43.79 -8.73
CA THR A 687 -4.59 42.92 -9.64
C THR A 687 -5.07 43.11 -11.09
N LEU A 688 -4.25 42.67 -12.05
CA LEU A 688 -4.60 42.73 -13.48
C LEU A 688 -5.70 41.75 -13.85
N THR A 689 -5.73 40.56 -13.22
CA THR A 689 -6.74 39.53 -13.48
C THR A 689 -8.13 39.88 -12.94
N LYS A 690 -8.22 40.81 -11.97
CA LYS A 690 -9.48 41.21 -11.28
C LYS A 690 -10.21 40.04 -10.63
N GLN A 691 -9.50 38.95 -10.34
CA GLN A 691 -10.02 37.76 -9.68
C GLN A 691 -9.39 37.59 -8.29
N PRO A 692 -10.14 37.14 -7.27
CA PRO A 692 -9.56 36.74 -6.00
C PRO A 692 -8.49 35.65 -6.21
N ILE A 693 -7.42 35.76 -5.45
CA ILE A 693 -6.37 34.73 -5.43
C ILE A 693 -6.71 33.73 -4.34
N THR A 694 -6.82 32.47 -4.70
CA THR A 694 -7.22 31.40 -3.81
C THR A 694 -6.06 30.51 -3.34
N PRO A 695 -6.23 29.74 -2.28
CA PRO A 695 -5.26 28.71 -1.90
C PRO A 695 -5.00 27.71 -3.02
N GLU A 696 -6.01 27.37 -3.83
CA GLU A 696 -5.93 26.44 -4.95
C GLU A 696 -5.02 26.96 -6.08
N ASP A 697 -5.02 28.27 -6.34
CA ASP A 697 -4.11 28.89 -7.31
C ASP A 697 -2.66 28.70 -6.89
N GLN A 698 -2.38 28.86 -5.59
CA GLN A 698 -1.04 28.61 -5.03
C GLN A 698 -0.66 27.14 -5.08
N ALA A 699 -1.62 26.26 -4.77
CA ALA A 699 -1.44 24.82 -4.79
C ALA A 699 -1.12 24.30 -6.19
N GLU A 700 -1.74 24.86 -7.23
CA GLU A 700 -1.46 24.50 -8.62
C GLU A 700 -0.02 24.87 -9.00
N ALA A 701 0.44 26.05 -8.63
CA ALA A 701 1.82 26.48 -8.89
C ALA A 701 2.83 25.65 -8.08
N ALA A 702 2.54 25.32 -6.82
CA ALA A 702 3.36 24.41 -6.01
C ALA A 702 3.50 23.04 -6.69
N TYR A 703 2.38 22.50 -7.16
CA TYR A 703 2.37 21.24 -7.91
C TYR A 703 3.25 21.29 -9.16
N LEU A 704 3.13 22.32 -10.00
CA LEU A 704 3.96 22.46 -11.20
C LEU A 704 5.45 22.46 -10.88
N LEU A 705 5.87 23.10 -9.80
CA LEU A 705 7.26 23.16 -9.37
C LEU A 705 7.79 21.82 -8.83
N VAL A 706 6.94 20.94 -8.29
CA VAL A 706 7.36 19.65 -7.76
C VAL A 706 7.05 18.47 -8.69
N SER A 707 6.22 18.65 -9.71
CA SER A 707 5.75 17.60 -10.62
C SER A 707 6.81 17.05 -11.57
N GLY A 708 7.96 17.72 -11.69
CA GLY A 708 8.97 17.39 -12.69
C GLY A 708 8.73 18.00 -14.08
N GLN A 709 7.55 18.61 -14.32
CA GLN A 709 7.25 19.29 -15.59
C GLN A 709 8.19 20.48 -15.83
N LEU A 710 8.58 21.17 -14.75
CA LEU A 710 9.56 22.25 -14.78
C LEU A 710 10.94 21.79 -14.29
N SER A 711 11.43 20.65 -14.78
CA SER A 711 12.63 19.96 -14.29
C SER A 711 13.94 20.78 -14.44
N LYS A 712 13.94 21.82 -15.27
CA LYS A 712 15.08 22.73 -15.47
C LYS A 712 14.92 24.06 -14.72
N THR A 713 13.86 24.21 -13.91
CA THR A 713 13.59 25.42 -13.14
C THR A 713 14.08 25.23 -11.71
N THR A 714 15.08 25.98 -11.30
CA THR A 714 15.60 26.05 -9.92
C THR A 714 16.09 27.47 -9.61
N GLY A 715 16.06 27.90 -8.36
CA GLY A 715 16.46 29.23 -7.93
C GLY A 715 15.47 30.34 -8.33
N GLN A 716 14.23 29.98 -8.70
CA GLN A 716 13.22 30.92 -9.19
C GLN A 716 12.14 31.22 -8.16
N VAL A 717 11.67 32.45 -8.16
CA VAL A 717 10.48 32.91 -7.41
C VAL A 717 9.34 33.05 -8.40
N ILE A 718 8.28 32.26 -8.20
CA ILE A 718 7.08 32.29 -9.04
C ILE A 718 5.99 33.11 -8.35
N SER A 719 5.66 34.28 -8.90
CA SER A 719 4.56 35.08 -8.40
C SER A 719 3.21 34.51 -8.84
N VAL A 720 2.33 34.22 -7.86
CA VAL A 720 0.95 33.80 -8.08
C VAL A 720 0.08 34.88 -7.41
N ASP A 721 -0.02 36.01 -8.06
CA ASP A 721 -0.47 37.27 -7.47
C ASP A 721 -1.55 38.00 -8.31
N GLY A 722 -2.05 37.34 -9.36
CA GLY A 722 -3.04 37.90 -10.27
C GLY A 722 -2.51 39.11 -11.09
N GLY A 723 -1.19 39.29 -11.12
CA GLY A 723 -0.57 40.45 -11.72
C GLY A 723 -0.69 41.70 -10.83
N LEU A 724 -0.18 41.62 -9.60
CA LEU A 724 -0.07 42.78 -8.71
C LEU A 724 1.03 43.68 -9.26
N HIS A 725 0.60 44.78 -9.87
CA HIS A 725 1.48 45.67 -10.65
C HIS A 725 2.68 46.19 -9.84
N GLU A 726 2.48 46.54 -8.57
CA GLU A 726 3.52 47.05 -7.67
C GLU A 726 4.58 46.00 -7.33
N ALA A 727 4.29 44.71 -7.56
CA ALA A 727 5.17 43.58 -7.25
C ALA A 727 5.96 43.08 -8.47
N PHE A 728 5.87 43.70 -9.62
CA PHE A 728 6.66 43.33 -10.80
C PHE A 728 8.15 43.43 -10.49
N LEU A 729 8.77 42.28 -10.35
CA LEU A 729 10.22 42.16 -10.10
C LEU A 729 10.98 42.50 -11.40
N ARG A 730 11.99 43.34 -11.26
CA ARG A 730 12.90 43.72 -12.34
C ARG A 730 14.25 43.07 -12.16
#